data_3a33e3c7e859f33c56b13f917469a827
#
_entry.id   3a33e3c7e859f33c56b13f917469a827
#
_cell.length_a   1.000
_cell.length_b   1.000
_cell.length_c   1.000
_cell.angle_alpha   90.00
_cell.angle_beta   90.00
_cell.angle_gamma   90.00
#
_symmetry.space_group_name_H-M   'P 1'
#
loop_
_entity.id
_entity.type
_entity.pdbx_description
1 polymer ?
#
loop_
_entity_poly.entity_id
_entity_poly.type
_entity_poly.pdbx_seq_one_letter_code
_entity_poly.pdbx_strand_id
1 'polypeptide(L)'
;MIPPPLSEWVKQLTKFQQSILVPQYGPDHVRHFLKVRFWNKLMNMNKALAINVDSDEVVKEPVLGNVQPWKPKEIVIPEKARFSRAIYELAKTQDQVEALRAMEVLMERPPRGKKVNVVLIADRGRGKSAIIGLALAALAHRLRKVKGRVRLAVTAMNPSNVSTLMEFVVKGLKALNYDVDLSYWGSDVVSVKVGVSIFIDYIRPYDMLSEEGRDIVVVDEAAMIPLPVLYGIHGRFSRVIYASTIHGYEGAGRGFSLRFLKFLREDRDTRVIEYELKEPIRYALGDPVEHWLFDTLLLDAEPAKITNEDYDLINKRGFNYVIPDLKEFFLTNEDQLRQFFGIYVQAHYRNEPDDLGMMMDAPHHFIRALSLNNGKIVVSVELAEEGGINDELIDLVVRGGLKLPGNILPDRIIKYWGLTEFAKLRGGWRIIRIATHPELQDKGLGTEMLRKIEEEARERGIDWIGGVGFGVNAKLLNFWIRNGYMPVHISPERNPISGEYSVLLAKPINEAAGGDTIIYANKEFRLRLLNSLQGPFHDMEPDVVRMLLTDWGGQPLDPSYSPRLTDAQVRRLVAYSWGGPMTYENTTDAITELVRTYYLRKGADSIELPLFYEEVIICKVLQARPWKEAARVLGLRKSTLMLLLREVVKLLIQYYIKYTEIPEFMISVTKSQRKGQSR
;
A
#
# COMPACT_ATOMS: atom_id res chain seq x y z
N MET A 1 -16.77 29.19 -12.16
CA MET A 1 -18.09 28.97 -12.79
C MET A 1 -18.25 27.50 -13.11
N ILE A 2 -19.38 26.92 -12.78
CA ILE A 2 -19.72 25.52 -13.10
C ILE A 2 -20.92 25.60 -14.06
N PRO A 3 -20.78 25.12 -15.30
CA PRO A 3 -21.86 25.18 -16.28
C PRO A 3 -22.97 24.18 -15.97
N PRO A 4 -24.23 24.42 -16.39
CA PRO A 4 -25.30 23.49 -16.17
C PRO A 4 -25.10 22.18 -16.94
N PRO A 5 -25.64 21.04 -16.45
CA PRO A 5 -25.40 19.70 -17.02
C PRO A 5 -25.90 19.55 -18.47
N LEU A 6 -26.87 20.35 -18.89
CA LEU A 6 -27.43 20.30 -20.26
C LEU A 6 -26.73 21.23 -21.24
N SER A 7 -25.77 22.03 -20.82
CA SER A 7 -25.02 22.92 -21.71
C SER A 7 -24.08 22.13 -22.63
N GLU A 8 -23.85 22.63 -23.84
CA GLU A 8 -22.89 22.08 -24.79
C GLU A 8 -21.45 22.04 -24.18
N TRP A 9 -21.15 22.97 -23.28
CA TRP A 9 -19.86 23.05 -22.63
C TRP A 9 -19.61 21.84 -21.69
N VAL A 10 -20.63 21.26 -21.05
CA VAL A 10 -20.49 20.06 -20.22
C VAL A 10 -20.10 18.85 -21.07
N LYS A 11 -20.48 18.80 -22.34
CA LYS A 11 -20.12 17.74 -23.28
C LYS A 11 -18.64 17.81 -23.70
N GLN A 12 -17.98 18.97 -23.56
CA GLN A 12 -16.56 19.09 -23.86
C GLN A 12 -15.73 18.29 -22.85
N LEU A 13 -14.83 17.46 -23.35
CA LEU A 13 -13.95 16.66 -22.49
C LEU A 13 -12.92 17.55 -21.81
N THR A 14 -12.81 17.42 -20.50
CA THR A 14 -11.68 17.98 -19.74
C THR A 14 -10.39 17.23 -20.05
N LYS A 15 -9.22 17.78 -19.68
CA LYS A 15 -7.94 17.07 -19.79
C LYS A 15 -7.97 15.72 -19.06
N PHE A 16 -8.61 15.67 -17.90
CA PHE A 16 -8.80 14.42 -17.16
C PHE A 16 -9.65 13.43 -17.97
N GLN A 17 -10.80 13.84 -18.49
CA GLN A 17 -11.67 12.97 -19.30
C GLN A 17 -11.00 12.50 -20.59
N GLN A 18 -10.12 13.30 -21.19
CA GLN A 18 -9.30 12.87 -22.33
C GLN A 18 -8.28 11.80 -21.92
N SER A 19 -7.71 11.89 -20.70
CA SER A 19 -6.72 10.93 -20.21
C SER A 19 -7.30 9.56 -19.83
N ILE A 20 -8.62 9.46 -19.64
CA ILE A 20 -9.33 8.20 -19.31
C ILE A 20 -9.90 7.48 -20.53
N LEU A 21 -9.68 8.03 -21.74
CA LEU A 21 -10.07 7.35 -22.98
C LEU A 21 -9.17 6.13 -23.21
N VAL A 22 -9.79 5.05 -23.63
CA VAL A 22 -9.11 3.80 -23.98
C VAL A 22 -9.44 3.43 -25.44
N PRO A 23 -8.60 2.63 -26.12
CA PRO A 23 -8.74 2.37 -27.55
C PRO A 23 -10.10 1.81 -27.99
N GLN A 24 -10.82 1.12 -27.09
CA GLN A 24 -12.10 0.50 -27.39
C GLN A 24 -13.28 1.47 -27.38
N TYR A 25 -13.09 2.68 -26.85
CA TYR A 25 -14.17 3.65 -26.62
C TYR A 25 -13.82 5.02 -27.18
N GLY A 26 -14.75 5.64 -27.91
CA GLY A 26 -14.64 7.01 -28.39
C GLY A 26 -15.03 8.05 -27.33
N PRO A 27 -14.80 9.35 -27.63
CA PRO A 27 -15.16 10.46 -26.76
C PRO A 27 -16.62 10.48 -26.32
N ASP A 28 -17.54 10.06 -27.20
CA ASP A 28 -18.99 10.07 -26.94
C ASP A 28 -19.44 9.01 -25.91
N HIS A 29 -18.56 8.06 -25.58
CA HIS A 29 -18.85 7.06 -24.56
C HIS A 29 -18.48 7.51 -23.14
N VAL A 30 -17.74 8.63 -23.00
CA VAL A 30 -17.37 9.17 -21.69
C VAL A 30 -18.65 9.63 -20.97
N ARG A 31 -18.83 9.13 -19.76
CA ARG A 31 -19.91 9.56 -18.89
C ARG A 31 -19.53 10.88 -18.23
N HIS A 32 -20.49 11.74 -18.00
CA HIS A 32 -20.26 13.05 -17.37
C HIS A 32 -20.84 13.10 -15.95
N PHE A 33 -20.89 11.95 -15.26
CA PHE A 33 -21.54 11.86 -13.95
C PHE A 33 -20.86 12.72 -12.89
N LEU A 34 -19.54 12.86 -12.92
CA LEU A 34 -18.84 13.72 -11.97
C LEU A 34 -19.24 15.19 -12.14
N LYS A 35 -19.31 15.71 -13.38
CA LYS A 35 -19.75 17.09 -13.64
C LYS A 35 -21.21 17.31 -13.23
N VAL A 36 -22.09 16.36 -13.56
CA VAL A 36 -23.50 16.40 -13.15
C VAL A 36 -23.63 16.40 -11.64
N ARG A 37 -22.84 15.56 -10.94
CA ARG A 37 -22.81 15.52 -9.49
C ARG A 37 -22.36 16.84 -8.87
N PHE A 38 -21.29 17.45 -9.38
CA PHE A 38 -20.82 18.78 -8.95
C PHE A 38 -21.94 19.82 -9.05
N TRP A 39 -22.64 19.85 -10.18
CA TRP A 39 -23.77 20.75 -10.39
C TRP A 39 -24.92 20.47 -9.43
N ASN A 40 -25.37 19.22 -9.33
CA ASN A 40 -26.51 18.86 -8.49
C ASN A 40 -26.25 19.18 -7.01
N LYS A 41 -25.06 18.88 -6.51
CA LYS A 41 -24.65 19.20 -5.15
C LYS A 41 -24.62 20.71 -4.90
N LEU A 42 -24.14 21.50 -5.87
CA LEU A 42 -24.14 22.96 -5.79
C LEU A 42 -25.57 23.52 -5.78
N MET A 43 -26.42 23.04 -6.70
CA MET A 43 -27.80 23.51 -6.78
C MET A 43 -28.65 23.10 -5.57
N ASN A 44 -28.31 22.03 -4.89
CA ASN A 44 -28.98 21.60 -3.66
C ASN A 44 -28.49 22.34 -2.41
N MET A 45 -27.37 23.07 -2.50
CA MET A 45 -26.87 23.87 -1.35
C MET A 45 -27.76 25.07 -1.09
N ASN A 46 -28.25 25.22 0.15
CA ASN A 46 -29.06 26.39 0.54
C ASN A 46 -28.29 27.71 0.44
N LYS A 47 -26.96 27.69 0.58
CA LYS A 47 -26.08 28.88 0.57
C LYS A 47 -25.51 29.21 -0.82
N ALA A 48 -25.94 28.54 -1.89
CA ALA A 48 -25.47 28.79 -3.24
C ALA A 48 -26.34 29.82 -3.96
N LEU A 49 -25.71 30.77 -4.65
CA LEU A 49 -26.31 31.69 -5.60
C LEU A 49 -26.06 31.15 -7.02
N ALA A 50 -27.08 31.06 -7.85
CA ALA A 50 -26.93 30.76 -9.26
C ALA A 50 -27.54 31.88 -10.12
N ILE A 51 -26.76 32.38 -11.06
CA ILE A 51 -27.12 33.45 -12.00
C ILE A 51 -26.98 32.91 -13.40
N ASN A 52 -28.02 33.11 -14.22
CA ASN A 52 -27.92 32.93 -15.66
C ASN A 52 -27.21 34.16 -16.23
N VAL A 53 -26.01 33.96 -16.75
CA VAL A 53 -25.16 35.06 -17.25
C VAL A 53 -25.71 35.64 -18.57
N ASP A 54 -26.40 34.85 -19.35
CA ASP A 54 -26.95 35.26 -20.66
C ASP A 54 -28.20 36.15 -20.50
N SER A 55 -29.06 35.86 -19.52
CA SER A 55 -30.28 36.62 -19.23
C SER A 55 -30.14 37.58 -18.05
N ASP A 56 -29.02 37.58 -17.36
CA ASP A 56 -28.77 38.34 -16.10
C ASP A 56 -29.82 38.06 -15.02
N GLU A 57 -30.40 36.85 -15.02
CA GLU A 57 -31.42 36.45 -14.06
C GLU A 57 -30.85 35.58 -12.94
N VAL A 58 -31.30 35.81 -11.72
CA VAL A 58 -31.03 34.96 -10.58
C VAL A 58 -31.87 33.68 -10.69
N VAL A 59 -31.23 32.57 -11.03
CA VAL A 59 -31.89 31.25 -11.14
C VAL A 59 -32.11 30.62 -9.76
N LYS A 60 -31.24 30.94 -8.80
CA LYS A 60 -31.32 30.46 -7.43
C LYS A 60 -30.80 31.52 -6.46
N GLU A 61 -31.61 31.87 -5.50
CA GLU A 61 -31.19 32.71 -4.38
C GLU A 61 -30.65 31.89 -3.20
N PRO A 62 -29.60 32.35 -2.52
CA PRO A 62 -29.13 31.70 -1.31
C PRO A 62 -30.11 31.93 -0.17
N VAL A 63 -30.41 30.88 0.59
CA VAL A 63 -31.13 31.02 1.87
C VAL A 63 -30.10 31.41 2.95
N LEU A 64 -29.93 32.71 3.13
CA LEU A 64 -29.12 33.26 4.18
C LEU A 64 -29.99 33.35 5.44
N GLY A 65 -29.96 32.34 6.30
CA GLY A 65 -30.55 32.45 7.64
C GLY A 65 -29.86 33.56 8.46
N ASN A 66 -30.25 33.76 9.72
CA ASN A 66 -29.54 34.66 10.65
C ASN A 66 -28.08 34.20 10.76
N VAL A 67 -27.21 34.77 9.92
CA VAL A 67 -25.78 34.51 9.95
C VAL A 67 -25.21 35.15 11.20
N GLN A 68 -25.10 34.39 12.25
CA GLN A 68 -24.31 34.81 13.41
C GLN A 68 -22.85 34.79 13.03
N PRO A 69 -22.09 35.88 13.24
CA PRO A 69 -20.66 35.85 13.03
C PRO A 69 -20.06 34.72 13.88
N TRP A 70 -19.31 33.85 13.25
CA TRP A 70 -18.58 32.80 13.97
C TRP A 70 -17.61 33.49 14.95
N LYS A 71 -17.75 33.18 16.22
CA LYS A 71 -16.82 33.61 17.25
C LYS A 71 -15.97 32.42 17.66
N PRO A 72 -14.62 32.54 17.55
CA PRO A 72 -13.74 31.49 18.06
C PRO A 72 -13.98 31.29 19.55
N LYS A 73 -13.82 30.07 20.03
CA LYS A 73 -13.86 29.78 21.46
C LYS A 73 -12.78 30.58 22.16
N GLU A 74 -13.08 31.04 23.39
CA GLU A 74 -12.08 31.68 24.23
C GLU A 74 -10.93 30.72 24.52
N ILE A 75 -9.70 31.20 24.31
CA ILE A 75 -8.49 30.39 24.50
C ILE A 75 -8.13 30.40 25.99
N VAL A 76 -8.22 29.23 26.60
CA VAL A 76 -7.84 29.03 28.00
C VAL A 76 -6.49 28.31 28.05
N ILE A 77 -5.46 29.01 28.52
CA ILE A 77 -4.13 28.43 28.71
C ILE A 77 -4.12 27.69 30.08
N PRO A 78 -3.67 26.40 30.08
CA PRO A 78 -3.65 25.61 31.31
C PRO A 78 -2.72 26.22 32.39
N GLU A 79 -3.17 26.31 33.62
CA GLU A 79 -2.36 26.82 34.74
C GLU A 79 -1.07 26.02 34.97
N LYS A 80 -1.10 24.70 34.73
CA LYS A 80 0.05 23.79 34.87
C LYS A 80 0.73 23.49 33.53
N ALA A 81 0.79 24.47 32.63
CA ALA A 81 1.48 24.34 31.36
C ALA A 81 3.00 24.23 31.58
N ARG A 82 3.64 23.24 30.87
CA ARG A 82 5.07 23.00 30.97
C ARG A 82 5.87 23.77 29.92
N PHE A 83 5.28 24.10 28.77
CA PHE A 83 5.84 25.05 27.82
C PHE A 83 5.70 26.49 28.31
N SER A 84 6.45 27.41 27.72
CA SER A 84 6.31 28.85 28.05
C SER A 84 4.95 29.36 27.64
N ARG A 85 4.37 30.24 28.47
CA ARG A 85 3.10 30.93 28.20
C ARG A 85 3.12 31.67 26.85
N ALA A 86 4.25 32.27 26.50
CA ALA A 86 4.45 32.96 25.21
C ALA A 86 4.23 32.06 23.99
N ILE A 87 4.46 30.73 24.10
CA ILE A 87 4.16 29.79 23.03
C ILE A 87 2.66 29.53 22.94
N TYR A 88 1.98 29.32 24.07
CA TYR A 88 0.54 29.12 24.11
C TYR A 88 -0.25 30.31 23.58
N GLU A 89 0.21 31.54 23.87
CA GLU A 89 -0.40 32.78 23.39
C GLU A 89 -0.35 32.95 21.85
N LEU A 90 0.51 32.20 21.17
CA LEU A 90 0.56 32.15 19.72
C LEU A 90 -0.47 31.20 19.09
N ALA A 91 -1.09 30.31 19.87
CA ALA A 91 -2.18 29.46 19.41
C ALA A 91 -3.40 30.29 19.00
N LYS A 92 -4.14 29.84 18.01
CA LYS A 92 -5.33 30.52 17.45
C LYS A 92 -6.64 29.85 17.82
N THR A 93 -6.60 28.62 18.32
CA THR A 93 -7.77 27.83 18.73
C THR A 93 -7.48 27.07 20.01
N GLN A 94 -8.55 26.69 20.73
CA GLN A 94 -8.39 25.84 21.91
C GLN A 94 -7.82 24.47 21.58
N ASP A 95 -8.18 23.89 20.45
CA ASP A 95 -7.59 22.64 19.96
C ASP A 95 -6.07 22.71 19.83
N GLN A 96 -5.55 23.86 19.39
CA GLN A 96 -4.09 24.06 19.29
C GLN A 96 -3.44 24.13 20.68
N VAL A 97 -4.08 24.73 21.67
CA VAL A 97 -3.58 24.72 23.04
C VAL A 97 -3.48 23.31 23.59
N GLU A 98 -4.49 22.52 23.37
CA GLU A 98 -4.51 21.12 23.83
C GLU A 98 -3.50 20.24 23.07
N ALA A 99 -3.31 20.47 21.77
CA ALA A 99 -2.27 19.81 21.00
C ALA A 99 -0.86 20.14 21.51
N LEU A 100 -0.58 21.42 21.86
CA LEU A 100 0.68 21.80 22.53
C LEU A 100 0.87 21.02 23.83
N ARG A 101 -0.18 20.93 24.64
CA ARG A 101 -0.15 20.18 25.90
C ARG A 101 0.13 18.71 25.70
N ALA A 102 -0.48 18.09 24.69
CA ALA A 102 -0.21 16.69 24.33
C ALA A 102 1.26 16.46 23.94
N MET A 103 1.89 17.43 23.27
CA MET A 103 3.30 17.35 22.85
C MET A 103 4.29 17.62 24.01
N GLU A 104 3.87 18.12 25.15
CA GLU A 104 4.73 18.30 26.33
C GLU A 104 5.38 17.01 26.84
N VAL A 105 4.77 15.85 26.56
CA VAL A 105 5.33 14.53 26.92
C VAL A 105 6.71 14.30 26.31
N LEU A 106 7.01 14.90 25.15
CA LEU A 106 8.28 14.76 24.44
C LEU A 106 9.46 15.49 25.11
N MET A 107 9.21 16.30 26.17
CA MET A 107 10.28 16.88 26.97
C MET A 107 11.07 15.84 27.72
N GLU A 108 10.46 14.72 28.06
CA GLU A 108 11.08 13.64 28.80
C GLU A 108 11.67 12.60 27.83
N ARG A 109 12.88 12.13 28.15
CA ARG A 109 13.46 11.05 27.40
C ARG A 109 12.86 9.73 27.90
N PRO A 110 12.29 8.90 27.00
CA PRO A 110 11.78 7.60 27.41
C PRO A 110 12.93 6.70 27.92
N PRO A 111 12.65 5.71 28.76
CA PRO A 111 13.63 4.69 29.18
C PRO A 111 14.29 4.03 27.97
N ARG A 112 15.48 3.44 28.18
CA ARG A 112 16.19 2.74 27.10
C ARG A 112 15.33 1.62 26.50
N GLY A 113 15.22 1.59 25.18
CA GLY A 113 14.39 0.63 24.44
C GLY A 113 12.92 1.02 24.33
N LYS A 114 12.46 2.06 25.05
CA LYS A 114 11.09 2.58 24.94
C LYS A 114 11.03 3.82 24.03
N LYS A 115 9.85 4.09 23.50
CA LYS A 115 9.57 5.20 22.56
C LYS A 115 8.35 5.98 22.98
N VAL A 116 8.29 7.24 22.57
CA VAL A 116 7.11 8.12 22.72
C VAL A 116 6.83 8.74 21.37
N ASN A 117 5.67 8.45 20.83
CA ASN A 117 5.20 9.01 19.57
C ASN A 117 3.94 9.85 19.81
N VAL A 118 3.92 11.04 19.24
CA VAL A 118 2.72 11.87 19.17
C VAL A 118 2.21 11.82 17.73
N VAL A 119 0.94 11.49 17.55
CA VAL A 119 0.26 11.51 16.27
C VAL A 119 -0.72 12.66 16.27
N LEU A 120 -0.47 13.65 15.44
CA LEU A 120 -1.34 14.80 15.24
C LEU A 120 -2.11 14.66 13.94
N ILE A 121 -3.41 14.57 14.06
CA ILE A 121 -4.32 14.37 12.94
C ILE A 121 -5.16 15.63 12.77
N ALA A 122 -5.38 16.05 11.53
CA ALA A 122 -6.21 17.21 11.24
C ALA A 122 -6.62 17.25 9.77
N ASP A 123 -7.79 17.76 9.49
CA ASP A 123 -8.14 18.19 8.13
C ASP A 123 -7.32 19.39 7.70
N ARG A 124 -7.37 19.73 6.42
CA ARG A 124 -6.73 20.94 5.89
C ARG A 124 -7.28 22.20 6.58
N GLY A 125 -6.42 23.19 6.78
CA GLY A 125 -6.83 24.49 7.33
C GLY A 125 -6.99 24.55 8.84
N ARG A 126 -6.65 23.46 9.59
CA ARG A 126 -6.69 23.42 11.07
C ARG A 126 -5.37 23.85 11.73
N GLY A 127 -4.35 24.22 10.94
CA GLY A 127 -3.09 24.75 11.47
C GLY A 127 -2.14 23.70 12.07
N LYS A 128 -2.20 22.45 11.61
CA LYS A 128 -1.35 21.33 12.02
C LYS A 128 0.14 21.67 12.00
N SER A 129 0.69 22.06 10.85
CA SER A 129 2.12 22.39 10.69
C SER A 129 2.54 23.62 11.54
N ALA A 130 1.64 24.59 11.69
CA ALA A 130 1.89 25.77 12.53
C ALA A 130 2.08 25.41 14.00
N ILE A 131 1.18 24.58 14.57
CA ILE A 131 1.24 24.21 15.99
C ILE A 131 2.43 23.29 16.28
N ILE A 132 2.82 22.44 15.33
CA ILE A 132 4.05 21.62 15.44
C ILE A 132 5.28 22.51 15.47
N GLY A 133 5.35 23.54 14.62
CA GLY A 133 6.44 24.49 14.61
C GLY A 133 6.60 25.21 15.97
N LEU A 134 5.50 25.66 16.57
CA LEU A 134 5.48 26.25 17.92
C LEU A 134 5.93 25.24 18.99
N ALA A 135 5.46 23.99 18.90
CA ALA A 135 5.88 22.93 19.81
C ALA A 135 7.38 22.63 19.71
N LEU A 136 7.95 22.60 18.50
CA LEU A 136 9.41 22.40 18.30
C LEU A 136 10.21 23.54 18.93
N ALA A 137 9.79 24.79 18.78
CA ALA A 137 10.43 25.93 19.46
C ALA A 137 10.41 25.77 21.00
N ALA A 138 9.26 25.38 21.55
CA ALA A 138 9.11 25.14 22.98
C ALA A 138 9.97 23.95 23.46
N LEU A 139 9.97 22.85 22.74
CA LEU A 139 10.77 21.65 23.02
C LEU A 139 12.27 21.98 22.95
N ALA A 140 12.70 22.70 21.92
CA ALA A 140 14.09 23.14 21.76
C ALA A 140 14.52 24.00 22.97
N HIS A 141 13.69 24.98 23.38
CA HIS A 141 13.95 25.82 24.54
C HIS A 141 14.10 24.99 25.83
N ARG A 142 13.21 24.06 26.08
CA ARG A 142 13.21 23.23 27.32
C ARG A 142 14.38 22.24 27.33
N LEU A 143 14.61 21.54 26.21
CA LEU A 143 15.70 20.57 26.10
C LEU A 143 17.07 21.23 26.18
N ARG A 144 17.24 22.46 25.63
CA ARG A 144 18.47 23.23 25.75
C ARG A 144 18.85 23.47 27.20
N LYS A 145 17.87 23.81 28.07
CA LYS A 145 18.14 24.05 29.51
C LYS A 145 18.70 22.81 30.22
N VAL A 146 18.38 21.61 29.71
CA VAL A 146 18.80 20.35 30.34
C VAL A 146 20.08 19.81 29.70
N LYS A 147 20.24 19.94 28.36
CA LYS A 147 21.32 19.28 27.60
C LYS A 147 22.42 20.24 27.10
N GLY A 148 22.15 21.56 27.13
CA GLY A 148 23.02 22.56 26.51
C GLY A 148 22.91 22.63 24.98
N ARG A 149 22.95 21.51 24.29
CA ARG A 149 22.82 21.39 22.81
C ARG A 149 21.66 20.50 22.42
N VAL A 150 20.84 20.96 21.47
CA VAL A 150 19.64 20.27 20.98
C VAL A 150 19.66 20.17 19.45
N ARG A 151 19.36 18.98 18.93
CA ARG A 151 19.28 18.70 17.50
C ARG A 151 17.91 18.10 17.19
N LEU A 152 17.07 18.84 16.50
CA LEU A 152 15.76 18.39 16.03
C LEU A 152 15.80 18.20 14.51
N ALA A 153 14.97 17.30 14.00
CA ALA A 153 14.83 17.11 12.57
C ALA A 153 13.35 17.20 12.16
N VAL A 154 13.12 17.76 11.00
CA VAL A 154 11.81 17.80 10.34
C VAL A 154 11.96 17.11 8.99
N THR A 155 11.04 16.22 8.64
CA THR A 155 11.01 15.54 7.34
C THR A 155 9.63 15.59 6.71
N ALA A 156 9.59 15.77 5.42
CA ALA A 156 8.43 15.69 4.52
C ALA A 156 8.94 15.39 3.11
N MET A 157 8.04 15.05 2.18
CA MET A 157 8.45 14.68 0.80
C MET A 157 9.21 15.78 0.09
N ASN A 158 8.80 17.05 0.28
CA ASN A 158 9.46 18.22 -0.32
C ASN A 158 9.76 19.29 0.74
N PRO A 159 10.79 20.11 0.58
CA PRO A 159 11.09 21.25 1.48
C PRO A 159 9.92 22.23 1.62
N SER A 160 9.18 22.48 0.52
CA SER A 160 8.02 23.39 0.52
C SER A 160 6.89 22.91 1.44
N ASN A 161 6.75 21.59 1.68
CA ASN A 161 5.74 21.06 2.60
C ASN A 161 5.99 21.50 4.06
N VAL A 162 7.24 21.79 4.43
CA VAL A 162 7.60 22.21 5.79
C VAL A 162 7.74 23.71 5.98
N SER A 163 7.54 24.52 4.94
CA SER A 163 7.73 25.99 4.98
C SER A 163 6.91 26.64 6.10
N THR A 164 5.62 26.33 6.19
CA THR A 164 4.75 26.85 7.30
C THR A 164 5.25 26.37 8.67
N LEU A 165 5.65 25.12 8.80
CA LEU A 165 6.18 24.58 10.05
C LEU A 165 7.44 25.37 10.48
N MET A 166 8.40 25.55 9.57
CA MET A 166 9.64 26.28 9.84
C MET A 166 9.40 27.77 10.15
N GLU A 167 8.44 28.42 9.47
CA GLU A 167 8.02 29.78 9.81
C GLU A 167 7.54 29.88 11.26
N PHE A 168 6.75 28.93 11.72
CA PHE A 168 6.25 28.94 13.11
C PHE A 168 7.31 28.49 14.12
N VAL A 169 8.31 27.71 13.75
CA VAL A 169 9.53 27.51 14.55
C VAL A 169 10.21 28.86 14.82
N VAL A 170 10.43 29.64 13.77
CA VAL A 170 11.05 30.97 13.86
C VAL A 170 10.21 31.91 14.75
N LYS A 171 8.88 31.97 14.54
CA LYS A 171 7.97 32.77 15.37
C LYS A 171 8.04 32.36 16.85
N GLY A 172 8.02 31.05 17.12
CA GLY A 172 8.10 30.53 18.49
C GLY A 172 9.44 30.84 19.17
N LEU A 173 10.56 30.67 18.45
CA LEU A 173 11.89 31.00 18.98
C LEU A 173 12.03 32.53 19.27
N LYS A 174 11.54 33.37 18.37
CA LYS A 174 11.53 34.83 18.58
C LYS A 174 10.66 35.23 19.80
N ALA A 175 9.50 34.60 19.99
CA ALA A 175 8.66 34.82 21.18
C ALA A 175 9.34 34.36 22.48
N LEU A 176 10.33 33.48 22.39
CA LEU A 176 11.18 33.05 23.50
C LEU A 176 12.49 33.85 23.60
N ASN A 177 12.58 35.01 22.90
CA ASN A 177 13.72 35.93 22.86
C ASN A 177 15.03 35.31 22.33
N TYR A 178 14.93 34.49 21.30
CA TYR A 178 16.10 33.98 20.57
C TYR A 178 16.31 34.74 19.27
N ASP A 179 17.58 35.06 18.97
CA ASP A 179 18.03 35.38 17.63
C ASP A 179 18.25 34.08 16.83
N VAL A 180 17.78 34.08 15.60
CA VAL A 180 17.78 32.88 14.75
C VAL A 180 18.53 33.10 13.45
N ASP A 181 19.41 32.15 13.10
CA ASP A 181 20.07 32.07 11.82
C ASP A 181 19.31 31.10 10.91
N LEU A 182 19.05 31.51 9.67
CA LEU A 182 18.26 30.75 8.70
C LEU A 182 19.12 30.30 7.53
N SER A 183 18.88 29.04 7.07
CA SER A 183 19.42 28.55 5.82
C SER A 183 18.27 28.19 4.89
N TYR A 184 18.45 28.42 3.58
CA TYR A 184 17.39 28.27 2.59
C TYR A 184 17.77 27.26 1.51
N TRP A 185 16.76 26.61 0.94
CA TRP A 185 16.83 25.90 -0.32
C TRP A 185 15.80 26.52 -1.27
N GLY A 186 16.28 27.29 -2.24
CA GLY A 186 15.42 28.19 -3.01
C GLY A 186 14.78 29.25 -2.11
N SER A 187 13.47 29.30 -2.06
CA SER A 187 12.69 30.17 -1.16
C SER A 187 12.35 29.55 0.19
N ASP A 188 12.56 28.22 0.36
CA ASP A 188 12.12 27.49 1.53
C ASP A 188 13.18 27.47 2.63
N VAL A 189 12.77 27.73 3.88
CA VAL A 189 13.65 27.60 5.05
C VAL A 189 13.87 26.13 5.35
N VAL A 190 15.12 25.68 5.27
CA VAL A 190 15.51 24.29 5.53
C VAL A 190 16.31 24.10 6.81
N SER A 191 16.80 25.14 7.43
CA SER A 191 17.48 25.06 8.72
C SER A 191 17.25 26.31 9.54
N VAL A 192 16.97 26.12 10.83
CA VAL A 192 16.84 27.18 11.84
C VAL A 192 17.85 26.89 12.95
N LYS A 193 18.75 27.85 13.24
CA LYS A 193 19.79 27.71 14.26
C LYS A 193 19.71 28.83 15.29
N VAL A 194 20.12 28.54 16.51
CA VAL A 194 20.32 29.51 17.57
C VAL A 194 21.75 29.32 18.10
N GLY A 195 22.68 30.09 17.58
CA GLY A 195 24.10 29.97 17.87
C GLY A 195 24.58 28.52 17.74
N VAL A 196 25.25 28.01 18.76
CA VAL A 196 25.78 26.63 18.80
C VAL A 196 24.87 25.66 19.60
N SER A 197 23.71 26.11 20.04
CA SER A 197 22.91 25.36 21.03
C SER A 197 21.63 24.72 20.49
N ILE A 198 20.99 25.29 19.48
CA ILE A 198 19.76 24.75 18.89
C ILE A 198 19.94 24.60 17.38
N PHE A 199 19.57 23.43 16.86
CA PHE A 199 19.61 23.07 15.44
C PHE A 199 18.31 22.37 15.09
N ILE A 200 17.56 22.93 14.14
CA ILE A 200 16.30 22.38 13.63
C ILE A 200 16.44 22.32 12.12
N ASP A 201 16.63 21.13 11.57
CA ASP A 201 16.99 20.91 10.16
C ASP A 201 15.91 20.12 9.43
N TYR A 202 15.58 20.52 8.20
CA TYR A 202 14.88 19.66 7.26
C TYR A 202 15.84 18.59 6.73
N ILE A 203 15.38 17.35 6.71
CA ILE A 203 16.11 16.19 6.20
C ILE A 203 15.16 15.38 5.32
N ARG A 204 15.60 15.00 4.13
CA ARG A 204 14.77 14.19 3.22
C ARG A 204 14.41 12.84 3.87
N PRO A 205 13.22 12.27 3.58
CA PRO A 205 12.74 11.05 4.23
C PRO A 205 13.71 9.87 4.17
N TYR A 206 14.34 9.64 3.02
CA TYR A 206 15.30 8.54 2.86
C TYR A 206 16.62 8.79 3.61
N ASP A 207 17.07 10.06 3.70
CA ASP A 207 18.29 10.42 4.42
C ASP A 207 18.11 10.24 5.95
N MET A 208 16.86 10.35 6.44
CA MET A 208 16.53 10.05 7.85
C MET A 208 16.89 8.63 8.27
N LEU A 209 16.94 7.68 7.32
CA LEU A 209 17.30 6.28 7.63
C LEU A 209 18.78 6.11 7.98
N SER A 210 19.64 7.05 7.63
CA SER A 210 21.07 7.09 8.01
C SER A 210 21.40 8.11 9.10
N GLU A 211 20.45 8.97 9.46
CA GLU A 211 20.64 10.06 10.42
C GLU A 211 20.76 9.55 11.86
N GLU A 212 21.60 10.20 12.69
CA GLU A 212 21.84 9.84 14.08
C GLU A 212 21.85 11.05 15.01
N GLY A 213 21.61 10.81 16.29
CA GLY A 213 21.78 11.83 17.34
C GLY A 213 20.75 12.96 17.31
N ARG A 214 19.56 12.75 16.73
CA ARG A 214 18.44 13.69 16.81
C ARG A 214 17.63 13.46 18.09
N ASP A 215 17.31 14.53 18.77
CA ASP A 215 16.56 14.48 20.03
C ASP A 215 15.08 14.21 19.82
N ILE A 216 14.50 14.82 18.80
CA ILE A 216 13.11 14.64 18.37
C ILE A 216 13.07 14.75 16.85
N VAL A 217 12.25 13.93 16.22
CA VAL A 217 11.96 13.95 14.79
C VAL A 217 10.50 14.30 14.55
N VAL A 218 10.24 15.16 13.58
CA VAL A 218 8.90 15.43 13.07
C VAL A 218 8.79 14.88 11.67
N VAL A 219 7.71 14.17 11.42
CA VAL A 219 7.31 13.67 10.11
C VAL A 219 6.03 14.40 9.73
N ASP A 220 6.15 15.49 8.96
CA ASP A 220 4.99 16.23 8.48
C ASP A 220 4.45 15.61 7.19
N GLU A 221 3.14 15.67 6.98
CA GLU A 221 2.41 14.94 5.94
C GLU A 221 2.84 13.46 5.87
N ALA A 222 2.87 12.79 7.03
CA ALA A 222 3.35 11.43 7.20
C ALA A 222 2.66 10.42 6.25
N ALA A 223 1.42 10.70 5.89
CA ALA A 223 0.66 9.92 4.94
C ALA A 223 1.26 9.88 3.53
N MET A 224 2.06 10.87 3.15
CA MET A 224 2.75 10.92 1.85
C MET A 224 4.09 10.18 1.84
N ILE A 225 4.61 9.80 3.02
CA ILE A 225 5.91 9.14 3.15
C ILE A 225 5.74 7.63 3.02
N PRO A 226 6.61 6.95 2.23
CA PRO A 226 6.56 5.51 2.06
C PRO A 226 6.60 4.74 3.39
N LEU A 227 5.75 3.73 3.53
CA LEU A 227 5.67 2.92 4.75
C LEU A 227 7.03 2.36 5.23
N PRO A 228 7.91 1.83 4.35
CA PRO A 228 9.22 1.36 4.78
C PRO A 228 10.07 2.44 5.44
N VAL A 229 9.96 3.68 4.95
CA VAL A 229 10.66 4.83 5.53
C VAL A 229 10.07 5.19 6.89
N LEU A 230 8.74 5.19 7.04
CA LEU A 230 8.07 5.42 8.32
C LEU A 230 8.46 4.36 9.36
N TYR A 231 8.48 3.07 8.98
CA TYR A 231 8.96 1.99 9.86
C TYR A 231 10.44 2.17 10.23
N GLY A 232 11.28 2.58 9.27
CA GLY A 232 12.69 2.87 9.50
C GLY A 232 12.91 4.03 10.49
N ILE A 233 12.19 5.13 10.32
CA ILE A 233 12.21 6.29 11.24
C ILE A 233 11.75 5.86 12.64
N HIS A 234 10.63 5.14 12.74
CA HIS A 234 10.13 4.61 14.00
C HIS A 234 11.15 3.67 14.67
N GLY A 235 11.78 2.78 13.90
CA GLY A 235 12.80 1.87 14.40
C GLY A 235 13.99 2.60 15.04
N ARG A 236 14.36 3.77 14.50
CA ARG A 236 15.60 4.49 14.80
C ARG A 236 15.47 5.54 15.91
N PHE A 237 14.36 6.25 15.97
CA PHE A 237 14.17 7.39 16.88
C PHE A 237 13.21 7.06 18.03
N SER A 238 13.53 7.55 19.22
CA SER A 238 12.75 7.28 20.44
C SER A 238 11.64 8.31 20.70
N ARG A 239 11.70 9.47 20.04
CA ARG A 239 10.68 10.55 20.16
C ARG A 239 10.35 11.08 18.78
N VAL A 240 9.11 10.82 18.33
CA VAL A 240 8.67 11.22 16.99
C VAL A 240 7.29 11.87 17.07
N ILE A 241 7.10 12.95 16.31
CA ILE A 241 5.79 13.54 16.01
C ILE A 241 5.44 13.15 14.57
N TYR A 242 4.34 12.43 14.40
CA TYR A 242 3.75 12.15 13.09
C TYR A 242 2.57 13.06 12.88
N ALA A 243 2.58 13.82 11.80
CA ALA A 243 1.48 14.69 11.43
C ALA A 243 0.84 14.24 10.14
N SER A 244 -0.47 14.10 10.09
CA SER A 244 -1.17 13.63 8.90
C SER A 244 -2.55 14.27 8.76
N THR A 245 -3.03 14.34 7.52
CA THR A 245 -4.40 14.68 7.19
C THR A 245 -5.22 13.39 7.10
N ILE A 246 -6.44 13.36 7.68
CA ILE A 246 -7.31 12.17 7.64
C ILE A 246 -8.22 12.20 6.42
N HIS A 247 -8.95 13.29 6.25
CA HIS A 247 -9.91 13.47 5.19
C HIS A 247 -9.28 14.27 4.06
N GLY A 248 -9.36 13.73 2.86
CA GLY A 248 -8.78 14.35 1.68
C GLY A 248 -8.01 13.36 0.82
N TYR A 249 -7.82 13.74 -0.43
CA TYR A 249 -7.12 12.93 -1.44
C TYR A 249 -5.59 13.11 -1.41
N GLU A 250 -4.99 13.51 -0.31
CA GLU A 250 -3.53 13.56 -0.22
C GLU A 250 -2.95 12.15 -0.14
N GLY A 251 -3.24 11.42 -1.18
CA GLY A 251 -2.60 10.22 -1.73
C GLY A 251 -2.31 9.03 -0.81
N ALA A 252 -2.10 9.21 0.49
CA ALA A 252 -1.57 8.15 1.35
C ALA A 252 -2.20 8.09 2.75
N GLY A 253 -3.15 8.99 3.08
CA GLY A 253 -3.69 9.13 4.45
C GLY A 253 -4.18 7.83 5.08
N ARG A 254 -4.73 6.93 4.28
CA ARG A 254 -5.28 5.67 4.78
C ARG A 254 -4.24 4.55 4.94
N GLY A 255 -3.20 4.50 4.13
CA GLY A 255 -2.08 3.57 4.37
C GLY A 255 -1.38 3.90 5.69
N PHE A 256 -1.18 5.19 5.96
CA PHE A 256 -0.71 5.68 7.25
C PHE A 256 -1.66 5.28 8.38
N SER A 257 -2.97 5.58 8.27
CA SER A 257 -3.93 5.31 9.33
C SER A 257 -4.21 3.82 9.53
N LEU A 258 -4.39 3.04 8.46
CA LEU A 258 -4.76 1.63 8.56
C LEU A 258 -3.59 0.71 8.92
N ARG A 259 -2.38 0.98 8.40
CA ARG A 259 -1.23 0.09 8.60
C ARG A 259 -0.25 0.63 9.63
N PHE A 260 0.20 1.88 9.46
CA PHE A 260 1.23 2.44 10.31
C PHE A 260 0.73 2.81 11.70
N LEU A 261 -0.44 3.47 11.83
CA LEU A 261 -1.04 3.75 13.14
C LEU A 261 -1.40 2.48 13.89
N LYS A 262 -1.94 1.48 13.20
CA LYS A 262 -2.20 0.17 13.80
C LYS A 262 -0.91 -0.44 14.34
N PHE A 263 0.15 -0.46 13.55
CA PHE A 263 1.47 -0.92 13.98
C PHE A 263 1.98 -0.16 15.21
N LEU A 264 1.87 1.19 15.23
CA LEU A 264 2.29 2.00 16.39
C LEU A 264 1.51 1.64 17.66
N ARG A 265 0.19 1.41 17.54
CA ARG A 265 -0.70 1.04 18.67
C ARG A 265 -0.40 -0.36 19.21
N GLU A 266 0.05 -1.27 18.35
CA GLU A 266 0.37 -2.66 18.70
C GLU A 266 1.81 -2.81 19.24
N ASP A 267 2.69 -1.83 19.02
CA ASP A 267 4.07 -1.87 19.53
C ASP A 267 4.09 -1.64 21.05
N ARG A 268 4.36 -2.70 21.81
CA ARG A 268 4.42 -2.70 23.29
C ARG A 268 5.51 -1.81 23.88
N ASP A 269 6.50 -1.43 23.08
CA ASP A 269 7.60 -0.58 23.50
C ASP A 269 7.36 0.90 23.19
N THR A 270 6.23 1.23 22.57
CA THR A 270 5.88 2.57 22.16
C THR A 270 4.64 3.09 22.92
N ARG A 271 4.81 4.26 23.57
CA ARG A 271 3.68 5.05 24.05
C ARG A 271 3.20 5.98 22.94
N VAL A 272 1.98 5.77 22.45
CA VAL A 272 1.35 6.60 21.42
C VAL A 272 0.36 7.56 22.07
N ILE A 273 0.43 8.83 21.67
CA ILE A 273 -0.53 9.89 22.05
C ILE A 273 -1.11 10.42 20.76
N GLU A 274 -2.41 10.25 20.59
CA GLU A 274 -3.13 10.72 19.40
C GLU A 274 -3.96 11.94 19.76
N TYR A 275 -3.92 12.96 18.92
CA TYR A 275 -4.72 14.16 19.05
C TYR A 275 -5.24 14.61 17.69
N GLU A 276 -6.51 15.00 17.63
CA GLU A 276 -7.18 15.48 16.44
C GLU A 276 -7.54 16.95 16.54
N LEU A 277 -7.06 17.78 15.59
CA LEU A 277 -7.45 19.18 15.47
C LEU A 277 -8.72 19.31 14.62
N LYS A 278 -9.77 19.88 15.19
CA LYS A 278 -11.09 20.02 14.54
C LYS A 278 -11.43 21.47 14.16
N GLU A 279 -10.93 22.44 14.93
CA GLU A 279 -11.28 23.84 14.73
C GLU A 279 -10.55 24.43 13.51
N PRO A 280 -11.27 24.93 12.49
CA PRO A 280 -10.65 25.52 11.31
C PRO A 280 -10.05 26.90 11.64
N ILE A 281 -8.97 27.26 10.92
CA ILE A 281 -8.28 28.55 11.06
C ILE A 281 -8.43 29.40 9.80
N ARG A 282 -8.41 28.76 8.60
CA ARG A 282 -8.46 29.47 7.32
C ARG A 282 -9.85 29.98 6.96
N TYR A 283 -10.89 29.37 7.51
CA TYR A 283 -12.30 29.64 7.24
C TYR A 283 -13.13 29.38 8.50
N ALA A 284 -14.39 29.78 8.49
CA ALA A 284 -15.28 29.59 9.62
C ALA A 284 -15.72 28.12 9.78
N LEU A 285 -16.10 27.74 10.97
CA LEU A 285 -16.73 26.45 11.22
C LEU A 285 -18.04 26.35 10.41
N GLY A 286 -18.19 25.25 9.66
CA GLY A 286 -19.35 25.06 8.79
C GLY A 286 -19.27 25.85 7.48
N ASP A 287 -18.05 26.09 6.96
CA ASP A 287 -17.83 26.73 5.65
C ASP A 287 -18.59 25.99 4.54
N PRO A 288 -19.41 26.68 3.75
CA PRO A 288 -20.25 26.03 2.74
C PRO A 288 -19.43 25.42 1.61
N VAL A 289 -18.26 25.96 1.25
CA VAL A 289 -17.40 25.41 0.20
C VAL A 289 -16.74 24.11 0.70
N GLU A 290 -16.30 24.08 1.95
CA GLU A 290 -15.77 22.88 2.56
C GLU A 290 -16.83 21.75 2.54
N HIS A 291 -18.03 22.03 3.03
CA HIS A 291 -19.14 21.06 3.02
C HIS A 291 -19.46 20.56 1.61
N TRP A 292 -19.53 21.46 0.64
CA TRP A 292 -19.79 21.09 -0.74
C TRP A 292 -18.70 20.18 -1.33
N LEU A 293 -17.43 20.47 -1.06
CA LEU A 293 -16.33 19.63 -1.51
C LEU A 293 -16.37 18.24 -0.84
N PHE A 294 -16.59 18.19 0.47
CA PHE A 294 -16.69 16.92 1.20
C PHE A 294 -17.83 16.05 0.66
N ASP A 295 -18.99 16.66 0.46
CA ASP A 295 -20.17 15.96 -0.02
C ASP A 295 -20.04 15.54 -1.49
N THR A 296 -19.51 16.41 -2.35
CA THR A 296 -19.36 16.15 -3.78
C THR A 296 -18.32 15.08 -4.06
N LEU A 297 -17.17 15.15 -3.39
CA LEU A 297 -16.03 14.27 -3.58
C LEU A 297 -16.00 13.08 -2.61
N LEU A 298 -17.01 12.92 -1.76
CA LEU A 298 -17.12 11.83 -0.79
C LEU A 298 -15.91 11.71 0.15
N LEU A 299 -15.35 12.88 0.58
CA LEU A 299 -14.12 12.90 1.38
C LEU A 299 -14.27 12.26 2.76
N ASP A 300 -15.49 12.29 3.29
CA ASP A 300 -15.92 11.76 4.59
C ASP A 300 -16.75 10.46 4.46
N ALA A 301 -16.77 9.83 3.30
CA ALA A 301 -17.54 8.60 3.10
C ALA A 301 -17.02 7.46 4.00
N GLU A 302 -17.92 6.86 4.76
CA GLU A 302 -17.63 5.75 5.67
C GLU A 302 -18.51 4.54 5.36
N PRO A 303 -18.04 3.32 5.66
CA PRO A 303 -18.88 2.12 5.63
C PRO A 303 -20.07 2.22 6.58
N ALA A 304 -21.14 1.49 6.30
CA ALA A 304 -22.27 1.39 7.22
C ALA A 304 -21.85 0.80 8.57
N LYS A 305 -22.45 1.25 9.67
CA LYS A 305 -22.21 0.64 10.98
C LYS A 305 -22.80 -0.77 11.02
N ILE A 306 -22.01 -1.74 11.46
CA ILE A 306 -22.42 -3.15 11.57
C ILE A 306 -23.04 -3.40 12.94
N THR A 307 -24.16 -4.13 12.95
CA THR A 307 -24.90 -4.52 14.15
C THR A 307 -24.90 -6.03 14.33
N ASN A 308 -25.36 -6.53 15.46
CA ASN A 308 -25.49 -7.97 15.70
C ASN A 308 -26.44 -8.65 14.69
N GLU A 309 -27.50 -7.96 14.29
CA GLU A 309 -28.45 -8.46 13.27
C GLU A 309 -27.77 -8.66 11.91
N ASP A 310 -26.80 -7.82 11.55
CA ASP A 310 -26.04 -7.95 10.32
C ASP A 310 -25.18 -9.21 10.33
N TYR A 311 -24.58 -9.57 11.48
CA TYR A 311 -23.86 -10.83 11.62
C TYR A 311 -24.78 -12.04 11.45
N ASP A 312 -26.01 -11.99 11.96
CA ASP A 312 -27.00 -13.03 11.77
C ASP A 312 -27.42 -13.18 10.31
N LEU A 313 -27.59 -12.06 9.59
CA LEU A 313 -27.85 -12.09 8.15
C LEU A 313 -26.70 -12.74 7.38
N ILE A 314 -25.45 -12.38 7.70
CA ILE A 314 -24.27 -12.97 7.04
C ILE A 314 -24.19 -14.47 7.29
N ASN A 315 -24.40 -14.93 8.51
CA ASN A 315 -24.38 -16.35 8.87
C ASN A 315 -25.48 -17.15 8.14
N LYS A 316 -26.62 -16.52 7.87
CA LYS A 316 -27.75 -17.09 7.10
C LYS A 316 -27.60 -16.91 5.59
N ARG A 317 -26.47 -16.35 5.09
CA ARG A 317 -26.24 -15.96 3.69
C ARG A 317 -27.32 -15.00 3.16
N GLY A 318 -27.84 -14.13 4.02
CA GLY A 318 -28.83 -13.10 3.70
C GLY A 318 -28.20 -11.88 3.04
N PHE A 319 -27.59 -12.08 1.86
CA PHE A 319 -26.98 -11.02 1.04
C PHE A 319 -27.28 -11.23 -0.44
N ASN A 320 -27.30 -10.14 -1.18
CA ASN A 320 -27.61 -10.09 -2.60
C ASN A 320 -26.40 -9.56 -3.39
N TYR A 321 -26.21 -10.12 -4.58
CA TYR A 321 -25.29 -9.56 -5.57
C TYR A 321 -25.99 -8.42 -6.30
N VAL A 322 -25.38 -7.23 -6.31
CA VAL A 322 -25.97 -6.01 -6.85
C VAL A 322 -25.22 -5.59 -8.11
N ILE A 323 -25.95 -5.43 -9.20
CA ILE A 323 -25.54 -4.82 -10.46
C ILE A 323 -26.25 -3.47 -10.53
N PRO A 324 -25.62 -2.36 -10.08
CA PRO A 324 -26.32 -1.08 -10.01
C PRO A 324 -26.49 -0.45 -11.41
N ASP A 325 -27.60 0.24 -11.63
CA ASP A 325 -27.66 1.25 -12.68
C ASP A 325 -26.69 2.38 -12.31
N LEU A 326 -25.67 2.62 -13.13
CA LEU A 326 -24.59 3.53 -12.81
C LEU A 326 -25.07 4.98 -12.68
N LYS A 327 -26.04 5.40 -13.50
CA LYS A 327 -26.56 6.77 -13.45
C LYS A 327 -27.34 6.99 -12.15
N GLU A 328 -28.24 6.09 -11.82
CA GLU A 328 -29.01 6.14 -10.58
C GLU A 328 -28.09 6.08 -9.36
N PHE A 329 -27.15 5.14 -9.35
CA PHE A 329 -26.24 4.93 -8.26
C PHE A 329 -25.36 6.16 -7.94
N PHE A 330 -24.77 6.78 -8.98
CA PHE A 330 -23.86 7.91 -8.79
C PHE A 330 -24.54 9.26 -8.60
N LEU A 331 -25.77 9.44 -9.10
CA LEU A 331 -26.43 10.73 -9.11
C LEU A 331 -27.57 10.86 -8.11
N THR A 332 -28.23 9.76 -7.74
CA THR A 332 -29.46 9.81 -6.92
C THR A 332 -29.39 8.97 -5.65
N ASN A 333 -28.67 7.84 -5.66
CA ASN A 333 -28.60 6.94 -4.50
C ASN A 333 -27.38 7.26 -3.59
N GLU A 334 -27.44 8.43 -2.95
CA GLU A 334 -26.33 8.96 -2.15
C GLU A 334 -25.93 8.05 -0.98
N ASP A 335 -26.89 7.43 -0.29
CA ASP A 335 -26.61 6.60 0.89
C ASP A 335 -25.80 5.35 0.51
N GLN A 336 -26.21 4.63 -0.53
CA GLN A 336 -25.48 3.46 -1.01
C GLN A 336 -24.13 3.84 -1.63
N LEU A 337 -24.07 4.98 -2.34
CA LEU A 337 -22.81 5.48 -2.89
C LEU A 337 -21.79 5.77 -1.78
N ARG A 338 -22.20 6.42 -0.68
CA ARG A 338 -21.34 6.69 0.48
C ARG A 338 -20.86 5.41 1.16
N GLN A 339 -21.75 4.45 1.37
CA GLN A 339 -21.37 3.15 1.94
C GLN A 339 -20.40 2.40 1.03
N PHE A 340 -20.69 2.34 -0.27
CA PHE A 340 -19.83 1.70 -1.28
C PHE A 340 -18.44 2.33 -1.30
N PHE A 341 -18.39 3.65 -1.45
CA PHE A 341 -17.14 4.38 -1.54
C PHE A 341 -16.37 4.35 -0.21
N GLY A 342 -17.06 4.39 0.92
CA GLY A 342 -16.47 4.24 2.26
C GLY A 342 -15.72 2.91 2.42
N ILE A 343 -16.28 1.81 1.90
CA ILE A 343 -15.59 0.50 1.86
C ILE A 343 -14.46 0.53 0.83
N TYR A 344 -14.72 1.02 -0.39
CA TYR A 344 -13.80 1.05 -1.51
C TYR A 344 -12.48 1.75 -1.20
N VAL A 345 -12.53 2.90 -0.54
CA VAL A 345 -11.33 3.67 -0.19
C VAL A 345 -10.49 3.02 0.91
N GLN A 346 -11.03 2.08 1.66
CA GLN A 346 -10.27 1.37 2.70
C GLN A 346 -9.39 0.24 2.16
N ALA A 347 -9.65 -0.24 0.95
CA ALA A 347 -8.87 -1.30 0.32
C ALA A 347 -7.50 -0.84 -0.20
N HIS A 348 -7.28 0.46 -0.35
CA HIS A 348 -6.07 0.98 -0.97
C HIS A 348 -5.39 2.03 -0.09
N TYR A 349 -4.06 2.02 -0.05
CA TYR A 349 -3.25 2.97 0.71
C TYR A 349 -3.20 4.37 0.06
N ARG A 350 -3.52 4.48 -1.23
CA ARG A 350 -3.55 5.75 -1.99
C ARG A 350 -4.89 5.89 -2.67
N ASN A 351 -5.60 6.97 -2.39
CA ASN A 351 -6.82 7.37 -3.07
C ASN A 351 -6.63 8.79 -3.59
N GLU A 352 -7.07 9.02 -4.81
CA GLU A 352 -7.02 10.34 -5.45
C GLU A 352 -8.43 10.74 -5.90
N PRO A 353 -8.73 12.04 -6.05
CA PRO A 353 -10.01 12.49 -6.63
C PRO A 353 -10.27 11.84 -7.98
N ASP A 354 -9.21 11.57 -8.72
CA ASP A 354 -9.26 10.92 -10.02
C ASP A 354 -9.82 9.49 -9.94
N ASP A 355 -9.66 8.77 -8.82
CA ASP A 355 -10.26 7.43 -8.64
C ASP A 355 -11.80 7.52 -8.69
N LEU A 356 -12.40 8.51 -8.03
CA LEU A 356 -13.84 8.75 -8.12
C LEU A 356 -14.25 9.18 -9.53
N GLY A 357 -13.45 10.06 -10.15
CA GLY A 357 -13.68 10.50 -11.52
C GLY A 357 -13.60 9.35 -12.52
N MET A 358 -12.61 8.45 -12.39
CA MET A 358 -12.49 7.24 -13.21
C MET A 358 -13.72 6.35 -13.07
N MET A 359 -14.10 6.03 -11.84
CA MET A 359 -15.27 5.19 -11.54
C MET A 359 -16.57 5.77 -12.12
N MET A 360 -16.75 7.09 -12.08
CA MET A 360 -17.94 7.77 -12.57
C MET A 360 -17.95 7.95 -14.09
N ASP A 361 -16.82 8.40 -14.67
CA ASP A 361 -16.80 8.93 -16.05
C ASP A 361 -16.18 7.98 -17.08
N ALA A 362 -15.27 7.06 -16.68
CA ALA A 362 -14.61 6.16 -17.61
C ALA A 362 -15.59 5.12 -18.19
N PRO A 363 -15.73 5.02 -19.52
CA PRO A 363 -16.74 4.17 -20.14
C PRO A 363 -16.52 2.68 -19.91
N HIS A 364 -15.28 2.26 -19.76
CA HIS A 364 -14.88 0.87 -19.54
C HIS A 364 -14.93 0.45 -18.07
N HIS A 365 -15.16 1.39 -17.12
CA HIS A 365 -15.27 1.09 -15.69
C HIS A 365 -16.72 0.82 -15.28
N PHE A 366 -16.91 -0.15 -14.39
CA PHE A 366 -18.22 -0.45 -13.81
C PHE A 366 -18.04 -1.03 -12.39
N ILE A 367 -19.11 -1.04 -11.63
CA ILE A 367 -19.07 -1.44 -10.22
C ILE A 367 -20.01 -2.62 -9.93
N ARG A 368 -19.68 -3.36 -8.88
CA ARG A 368 -20.50 -4.42 -8.31
C ARG A 368 -20.44 -4.36 -6.78
N ALA A 369 -21.49 -4.80 -6.12
CA ALA A 369 -21.55 -4.84 -4.67
C ALA A 369 -22.17 -6.13 -4.14
N LEU A 370 -21.81 -6.53 -2.91
CA LEU A 370 -22.67 -7.37 -2.09
C LEU A 370 -23.40 -6.47 -1.08
N SER A 371 -24.72 -6.61 -1.03
CA SER A 371 -25.58 -5.91 -0.08
C SER A 371 -26.28 -6.92 0.80
N LEU A 372 -26.38 -6.67 2.10
CA LEU A 372 -27.25 -7.44 3.00
C LEU A 372 -28.74 -7.23 2.63
N ASN A 373 -29.60 -8.14 3.05
CA ASN A 373 -31.04 -8.04 2.80
C ASN A 373 -31.67 -6.77 3.38
N ASN A 374 -31.01 -6.11 4.34
CA ASN A 374 -31.42 -4.82 4.87
C ASN A 374 -30.87 -3.60 4.11
N GLY A 375 -30.20 -3.82 2.96
CA GLY A 375 -29.69 -2.77 2.07
C GLY A 375 -28.28 -2.29 2.37
N LYS A 376 -27.62 -2.74 3.46
CA LYS A 376 -26.25 -2.33 3.78
C LYS A 376 -25.23 -2.97 2.83
N ILE A 377 -24.35 -2.17 2.24
CA ILE A 377 -23.26 -2.66 1.41
C ILE A 377 -22.15 -3.22 2.29
N VAL A 378 -21.69 -4.44 1.99
CA VAL A 378 -20.64 -5.15 2.74
C VAL A 378 -19.41 -5.51 1.92
N VAL A 379 -19.53 -5.54 0.58
CA VAL A 379 -18.39 -5.65 -0.34
C VAL A 379 -18.59 -4.68 -1.50
N SER A 380 -17.55 -3.95 -1.85
CA SER A 380 -17.49 -3.06 -3.01
C SER A 380 -16.41 -3.53 -3.99
N VAL A 381 -16.73 -3.53 -5.28
CA VAL A 381 -15.80 -3.91 -6.35
C VAL A 381 -15.91 -2.94 -7.50
N GLU A 382 -14.77 -2.50 -8.01
CA GLU A 382 -14.64 -1.81 -9.27
C GLU A 382 -13.95 -2.72 -10.28
N LEU A 383 -14.53 -2.81 -11.47
CA LEU A 383 -14.03 -3.58 -12.60
C LEU A 383 -13.79 -2.67 -13.80
N ALA A 384 -12.88 -3.09 -14.67
CA ALA A 384 -12.69 -2.50 -15.99
C ALA A 384 -12.72 -3.57 -17.07
N GLU A 385 -13.29 -3.22 -18.22
CA GLU A 385 -13.21 -4.02 -19.43
C GLU A 385 -11.87 -3.82 -20.12
N GLU A 386 -11.18 -4.92 -20.46
CA GLU A 386 -9.91 -4.94 -21.16
C GLU A 386 -9.92 -5.97 -22.31
N GLY A 387 -9.09 -5.79 -23.31
CA GLY A 387 -9.03 -6.68 -24.48
C GLY A 387 -9.73 -6.11 -25.71
N GLY A 388 -9.95 -6.92 -26.74
CA GLY A 388 -10.54 -6.48 -27.99
C GLY A 388 -9.69 -5.48 -28.78
N ILE A 389 -8.36 -5.60 -28.66
CA ILE A 389 -7.40 -4.70 -29.30
C ILE A 389 -7.16 -5.12 -30.75
N ASN A 390 -7.13 -4.16 -31.66
CA ASN A 390 -6.87 -4.41 -33.08
C ASN A 390 -5.40 -4.69 -33.36
N ASP A 391 -5.11 -5.32 -34.49
CA ASP A 391 -3.76 -5.76 -34.88
C ASP A 391 -2.77 -4.60 -35.02
N GLU A 392 -3.20 -3.43 -35.50
CA GLU A 392 -2.34 -2.26 -35.67
C GLU A 392 -1.80 -1.75 -34.32
N LEU A 393 -2.64 -1.68 -33.30
CA LEU A 393 -2.26 -1.28 -31.94
C LEU A 393 -1.37 -2.36 -31.29
N ILE A 394 -1.65 -3.64 -31.53
CA ILE A 394 -0.83 -4.73 -31.02
C ILE A 394 0.58 -4.65 -31.61
N ASP A 395 0.72 -4.42 -32.92
CA ASP A 395 2.00 -4.24 -33.58
C ASP A 395 2.82 -3.07 -33.00
N LEU A 396 2.16 -1.96 -32.69
CA LEU A 396 2.81 -0.81 -32.05
C LEU A 396 3.31 -1.14 -30.64
N VAL A 397 2.55 -1.94 -29.88
CA VAL A 397 2.97 -2.40 -28.54
C VAL A 397 4.17 -3.35 -28.63
N VAL A 398 4.15 -4.31 -29.57
CA VAL A 398 5.24 -5.26 -29.80
C VAL A 398 6.53 -4.55 -30.17
N ARG A 399 6.45 -3.51 -31.01
CA ARG A 399 7.61 -2.67 -31.42
C ARG A 399 8.08 -1.74 -30.30
N GLY A 400 7.43 -1.74 -29.13
CA GLY A 400 7.81 -0.89 -27.99
C GLY A 400 7.41 0.57 -28.11
N GLY A 401 6.62 0.95 -29.14
CA GLY A 401 6.22 2.33 -29.43
C GLY A 401 5.01 2.84 -28.64
N LEU A 402 4.24 1.93 -28.02
CA LEU A 402 2.98 2.32 -27.35
C LEU A 402 2.78 1.54 -26.04
N LYS A 403 2.15 2.19 -25.06
CA LYS A 403 1.45 1.51 -23.96
C LYS A 403 -0.04 1.48 -24.30
N LEU A 404 -0.73 0.41 -23.94
CA LEU A 404 -2.19 0.33 -24.12
C LEU A 404 -2.91 0.94 -22.91
N PRO A 405 -3.42 2.18 -23.01
CA PRO A 405 -4.17 2.78 -21.90
C PRO A 405 -5.37 1.90 -21.55
N GLY A 406 -5.64 1.73 -20.25
CA GLY A 406 -6.76 0.94 -19.76
C GLY A 406 -6.70 -0.57 -20.00
N ASN A 407 -5.63 -1.09 -20.64
CA ASN A 407 -5.47 -2.51 -20.99
C ASN A 407 -4.20 -3.09 -20.35
N ILE A 408 -4.13 -3.07 -19.02
CA ILE A 408 -2.89 -3.40 -18.30
C ILE A 408 -2.50 -4.87 -18.45
N LEU A 409 -3.45 -5.79 -18.33
CA LEU A 409 -3.15 -7.21 -18.42
C LEU A 409 -2.77 -7.62 -19.85
N PRO A 410 -3.53 -7.26 -20.91
CA PRO A 410 -3.12 -7.49 -22.29
C PRO A 410 -1.75 -6.88 -22.62
N ASP A 411 -1.49 -5.64 -22.25
CA ASP A 411 -0.20 -4.96 -22.46
C ASP A 411 0.98 -5.75 -21.86
N ARG A 412 0.83 -6.27 -20.64
CA ARG A 412 1.87 -7.05 -19.98
C ARG A 412 2.06 -8.42 -20.58
N ILE A 413 0.98 -9.11 -20.92
CA ILE A 413 1.03 -10.43 -21.54
C ILE A 413 1.68 -10.36 -22.91
N ILE A 414 1.37 -9.35 -23.73
CA ILE A 414 2.05 -9.14 -25.01
C ILE A 414 3.53 -8.85 -24.80
N LYS A 415 3.88 -7.87 -24.00
CA LYS A 415 5.27 -7.39 -23.84
C LYS A 415 6.21 -8.41 -23.25
N TYR A 416 5.74 -9.17 -22.28
CA TYR A 416 6.61 -10.10 -21.56
C TYR A 416 6.58 -11.53 -22.09
N TRP A 417 5.46 -11.95 -22.69
CA TRP A 417 5.28 -13.32 -23.12
C TRP A 417 5.05 -13.48 -24.62
N GLY A 418 4.90 -12.38 -25.37
CA GLY A 418 4.68 -12.38 -26.81
C GLY A 418 3.31 -12.93 -27.24
N LEU A 419 2.36 -13.04 -26.32
CA LEU A 419 1.07 -13.67 -26.57
C LEU A 419 0.05 -12.65 -27.10
N THR A 420 0.18 -12.28 -28.37
CA THR A 420 -0.63 -11.25 -29.03
C THR A 420 -2.11 -11.64 -29.14
N GLU A 421 -2.42 -12.91 -29.29
CA GLU A 421 -3.80 -13.39 -29.37
C GLU A 421 -4.62 -13.11 -28.10
N PHE A 422 -3.96 -13.06 -26.94
CA PHE A 422 -4.65 -12.71 -25.69
C PHE A 422 -5.28 -11.32 -25.73
N ALA A 423 -4.64 -10.36 -26.39
CA ALA A 423 -5.17 -8.99 -26.49
C ALA A 423 -6.37 -8.87 -27.44
N LYS A 424 -6.53 -9.82 -28.36
CA LYS A 424 -7.67 -9.88 -29.31
C LYS A 424 -8.92 -10.47 -28.66
N LEU A 425 -8.78 -11.20 -27.54
CA LEU A 425 -9.92 -11.71 -26.79
C LEU A 425 -10.85 -10.57 -26.40
N ARG A 426 -12.14 -10.72 -26.69
CA ARG A 426 -13.12 -9.64 -26.61
C ARG A 426 -13.61 -9.36 -25.20
N GLY A 427 -13.40 -10.26 -24.28
CA GLY A 427 -14.05 -10.18 -22.99
C GLY A 427 -13.06 -10.45 -21.84
N GLY A 428 -12.34 -9.44 -21.43
CA GLY A 428 -11.57 -9.48 -20.19
C GLY A 428 -12.09 -8.50 -19.17
N TRP A 429 -12.28 -8.95 -17.93
CA TRP A 429 -12.60 -8.09 -16.81
C TRP A 429 -11.42 -8.00 -15.85
N ARG A 430 -10.93 -6.81 -15.64
CA ARG A 430 -9.92 -6.55 -14.62
C ARG A 430 -10.56 -6.04 -13.35
N ILE A 431 -10.37 -6.71 -12.24
CA ILE A 431 -10.72 -6.21 -10.92
C ILE A 431 -9.70 -5.14 -10.55
N ILE A 432 -10.12 -3.88 -10.58
CA ILE A 432 -9.30 -2.74 -10.20
C ILE A 432 -9.14 -2.72 -8.70
N ARG A 433 -10.26 -2.92 -8.00
CA ARG A 433 -10.29 -2.90 -6.54
C ARG A 433 -11.42 -3.78 -6.02
N ILE A 434 -11.14 -4.56 -5.01
CA ILE A 434 -12.12 -5.31 -4.22
C ILE A 434 -11.90 -5.04 -2.75
N ALA A 435 -12.96 -4.68 -2.04
CA ALA A 435 -12.90 -4.36 -0.62
C ALA A 435 -14.08 -4.97 0.12
N THR A 436 -13.79 -5.63 1.24
CA THR A 436 -14.79 -6.09 2.20
C THR A 436 -14.83 -5.12 3.38
N HIS A 437 -16.02 -4.85 3.89
CA HIS A 437 -16.24 -4.05 5.10
C HIS A 437 -15.25 -4.44 6.21
N PRO A 438 -14.56 -3.49 6.86
CA PRO A 438 -13.48 -3.79 7.81
C PRO A 438 -13.85 -4.76 8.92
N GLU A 439 -15.04 -4.61 9.49
CA GLU A 439 -15.53 -5.48 10.58
C GLU A 439 -15.96 -6.87 10.09
N LEU A 440 -16.08 -7.07 8.78
CA LEU A 440 -16.58 -8.31 8.17
C LEU A 440 -15.49 -9.04 7.35
N GLN A 441 -14.25 -8.63 7.47
CA GLN A 441 -13.12 -9.35 6.85
C GLN A 441 -12.98 -10.76 7.42
N ASP A 442 -12.35 -11.64 6.63
CA ASP A 442 -12.11 -13.06 6.97
C ASP A 442 -13.39 -13.91 7.20
N LYS A 443 -14.57 -13.44 6.72
CA LYS A 443 -15.86 -14.13 6.79
C LYS A 443 -16.30 -14.76 5.46
N GLY A 444 -15.41 -14.84 4.47
CA GLY A 444 -15.70 -15.43 3.16
C GLY A 444 -16.46 -14.53 2.18
N LEU A 445 -16.85 -13.31 2.56
CA LEU A 445 -17.62 -12.40 1.69
C LEU A 445 -16.86 -12.00 0.41
N GLY A 446 -15.54 -11.78 0.50
CA GLY A 446 -14.72 -11.50 -0.67
C GLY A 446 -14.69 -12.67 -1.66
N THR A 447 -14.60 -13.91 -1.17
CA THR A 447 -14.67 -15.13 -1.99
C THR A 447 -16.04 -15.27 -2.66
N GLU A 448 -17.11 -15.02 -1.90
CA GLU A 448 -18.47 -15.06 -2.47
C GLU A 448 -18.66 -14.00 -3.55
N MET A 449 -18.11 -12.80 -3.34
CA MET A 449 -18.14 -11.74 -4.36
C MET A 449 -17.42 -12.16 -5.64
N LEU A 450 -16.21 -12.75 -5.54
CA LEU A 450 -15.50 -13.27 -6.71
C LEU A 450 -16.31 -14.34 -7.43
N ARG A 451 -16.91 -15.27 -6.69
CA ARG A 451 -17.77 -16.33 -7.26
C ARG A 451 -18.94 -15.72 -8.05
N LYS A 452 -19.60 -14.70 -7.52
CA LYS A 452 -20.71 -13.99 -8.20
C LYS A 452 -20.26 -13.26 -9.47
N ILE A 453 -19.09 -12.60 -9.42
CA ILE A 453 -18.49 -11.96 -10.60
C ILE A 453 -18.18 -13.01 -11.69
N GLU A 454 -17.67 -14.17 -11.28
CA GLU A 454 -17.37 -15.27 -12.22
C GLU A 454 -18.64 -15.87 -12.84
N GLU A 455 -19.73 -15.99 -12.09
CA GLU A 455 -21.03 -16.41 -12.59
C GLU A 455 -21.53 -15.42 -13.67
N GLU A 456 -21.55 -14.13 -13.36
CA GLU A 456 -21.93 -13.07 -14.31
C GLU A 456 -21.01 -13.06 -15.53
N ALA A 457 -19.70 -13.22 -15.34
CA ALA A 457 -18.74 -13.25 -16.44
C ALA A 457 -19.02 -14.40 -17.41
N ARG A 458 -19.33 -15.60 -16.91
CA ARG A 458 -19.70 -16.77 -17.75
C ARG A 458 -20.99 -16.51 -18.52
N GLU A 459 -22.01 -15.95 -17.86
CA GLU A 459 -23.29 -15.61 -18.48
C GLU A 459 -23.13 -14.58 -19.60
N ARG A 460 -22.19 -13.67 -19.46
CA ARG A 460 -21.88 -12.60 -20.46
C ARG A 460 -20.85 -13.04 -21.53
N GLY A 461 -20.32 -14.26 -21.43
CA GLY A 461 -19.32 -14.75 -22.39
C GLY A 461 -17.96 -14.06 -22.25
N ILE A 462 -17.55 -13.67 -21.02
CA ILE A 462 -16.25 -13.10 -20.72
C ILE A 462 -15.19 -14.20 -20.71
N ASP A 463 -14.07 -13.95 -21.36
CA ASP A 463 -13.03 -14.96 -21.54
C ASP A 463 -12.14 -15.14 -20.31
N TRP A 464 -11.84 -14.05 -19.59
CA TRP A 464 -10.97 -14.07 -18.43
C TRP A 464 -11.30 -12.97 -17.40
N ILE A 465 -10.92 -13.22 -16.14
CA ILE A 465 -10.91 -12.18 -15.08
C ILE A 465 -9.49 -12.04 -14.56
N GLY A 466 -9.00 -10.81 -14.43
CA GLY A 466 -7.70 -10.48 -13.87
C GLY A 466 -7.77 -9.59 -12.63
N GLY A 467 -6.81 -9.72 -11.74
CA GLY A 467 -6.56 -8.80 -10.65
C GLY A 467 -5.18 -8.18 -10.81
N VAL A 468 -5.07 -6.88 -10.61
CA VAL A 468 -3.86 -6.14 -11.00
C VAL A 468 -3.31 -5.27 -9.88
N GLY A 469 -1.96 -5.32 -9.77
CA GLY A 469 -1.20 -4.21 -9.19
C GLY A 469 -1.35 -4.01 -7.69
N PHE A 470 -1.67 -5.06 -6.96
CA PHE A 470 -1.64 -4.97 -5.49
C PHE A 470 -0.24 -5.29 -4.94
N GLY A 471 0.12 -4.62 -3.85
CA GLY A 471 1.31 -4.97 -3.10
C GLY A 471 1.21 -6.38 -2.54
N VAL A 472 2.10 -7.27 -3.01
CA VAL A 472 2.03 -8.68 -2.67
C VAL A 472 2.46 -8.95 -1.23
N ASN A 473 1.58 -9.58 -0.46
CA ASN A 473 1.88 -10.21 0.81
C ASN A 473 1.20 -11.59 0.86
N ALA A 474 1.63 -12.45 1.75
CA ALA A 474 1.15 -13.84 1.81
C ALA A 474 -0.37 -13.95 2.01
N LYS A 475 -0.96 -13.10 2.87
CA LYS A 475 -2.41 -13.13 3.14
C LYS A 475 -3.22 -12.81 1.89
N LEU A 476 -2.87 -11.73 1.20
CA LEU A 476 -3.59 -11.27 0.01
C LEU A 476 -3.36 -12.20 -1.18
N LEU A 477 -2.12 -12.67 -1.36
CA LEU A 477 -1.81 -13.64 -2.41
C LEU A 477 -2.58 -14.95 -2.21
N ASN A 478 -2.66 -15.45 -0.97
CA ASN A 478 -3.43 -16.65 -0.64
C ASN A 478 -4.93 -16.49 -0.93
N PHE A 479 -5.50 -15.30 -0.68
CA PHE A 479 -6.89 -15.00 -1.04
C PHE A 479 -7.13 -15.19 -2.54
N TRP A 480 -6.29 -14.61 -3.40
CA TRP A 480 -6.44 -14.70 -4.85
C TRP A 480 -6.24 -16.12 -5.37
N ILE A 481 -5.19 -16.79 -4.89
CA ILE A 481 -4.84 -18.14 -5.35
C ILE A 481 -5.92 -19.16 -4.98
N ARG A 482 -6.45 -19.10 -3.75
CA ARG A 482 -7.56 -19.96 -3.31
C ARG A 482 -8.84 -19.76 -4.12
N ASN A 483 -9.00 -18.62 -4.76
CA ASN A 483 -10.09 -18.35 -5.68
C ASN A 483 -9.74 -18.67 -7.14
N GLY A 484 -8.61 -19.37 -7.40
CA GLY A 484 -8.23 -19.89 -8.73
C GLY A 484 -7.54 -18.87 -9.63
N TYR A 485 -7.03 -17.75 -9.09
CA TYR A 485 -6.26 -16.78 -9.86
C TYR A 485 -4.78 -17.14 -9.88
N MET A 486 -4.19 -17.20 -11.07
CA MET A 486 -2.80 -17.55 -11.30
C MET A 486 -1.91 -16.33 -11.49
N PRO A 487 -0.75 -16.23 -10.83
CA PRO A 487 0.24 -15.18 -11.11
C PRO A 487 0.75 -15.27 -12.55
N VAL A 488 0.74 -14.15 -13.27
CA VAL A 488 1.20 -14.07 -14.67
C VAL A 488 2.32 -13.05 -14.86
N HIS A 489 2.52 -12.16 -13.91
CA HIS A 489 3.62 -11.19 -13.94
C HIS A 489 3.87 -10.61 -12.56
N ILE A 490 5.11 -10.17 -12.31
CA ILE A 490 5.51 -9.38 -11.15
C ILE A 490 6.46 -8.26 -11.59
N SER A 491 6.25 -7.06 -11.02
CA SER A 491 7.17 -5.95 -11.24
C SER A 491 8.53 -6.26 -10.61
N PRO A 492 9.65 -6.01 -11.33
CA PRO A 492 10.99 -6.25 -10.77
C PRO A 492 11.37 -5.21 -9.69
N GLU A 493 10.66 -4.10 -9.60
CA GLU A 493 10.90 -3.04 -8.65
C GLU A 493 9.77 -2.98 -7.63
N ARG A 494 10.12 -2.70 -6.38
CA ARG A 494 9.14 -2.42 -5.33
C ARG A 494 8.44 -1.10 -5.63
N ASN A 495 7.16 -1.05 -5.35
CA ASN A 495 6.42 0.21 -5.41
C ASN A 495 7.06 1.22 -4.43
N PRO A 496 7.48 2.41 -4.87
CA PRO A 496 8.20 3.35 -4.03
C PRO A 496 7.38 3.87 -2.84
N ILE A 497 6.04 3.77 -2.91
CA ILE A 497 5.15 4.27 -1.85
C ILE A 497 4.82 3.16 -0.85
N SER A 498 4.40 1.96 -1.31
CA SER A 498 4.05 0.86 -0.41
C SER A 498 5.24 0.00 0.02
N GLY A 499 6.33 0.04 -0.73
CA GLY A 499 7.50 -0.81 -0.52
C GLY A 499 7.27 -2.28 -0.89
N GLU A 500 6.14 -2.61 -1.49
CA GLU A 500 5.76 -3.97 -1.88
C GLU A 500 6.01 -4.21 -3.37
N TYR A 501 6.23 -5.46 -3.75
CA TYR A 501 6.22 -5.86 -5.16
C TYR A 501 4.79 -5.90 -5.68
N SER A 502 4.58 -5.48 -6.93
CA SER A 502 3.26 -5.55 -7.57
C SER A 502 3.13 -6.80 -8.43
N VAL A 503 2.09 -7.58 -8.17
CA VAL A 503 1.80 -8.83 -8.92
C VAL A 503 0.55 -8.66 -9.78
N LEU A 504 0.56 -9.31 -10.95
CA LEU A 504 -0.60 -9.46 -11.83
C LEU A 504 -1.07 -10.90 -11.77
N LEU A 505 -2.38 -11.08 -11.65
CA LEU A 505 -3.04 -12.37 -11.62
C LEU A 505 -4.09 -12.45 -12.71
N ALA A 506 -4.35 -13.66 -13.20
CA ALA A 506 -5.42 -13.93 -14.15
C ALA A 506 -6.09 -15.28 -13.85
N LYS A 507 -7.38 -15.38 -14.17
CA LYS A 507 -8.16 -16.60 -14.12
C LYS A 507 -8.91 -16.77 -15.44
N PRO A 508 -8.77 -17.91 -16.14
CA PRO A 508 -9.61 -18.18 -17.30
C PRO A 508 -11.05 -18.44 -16.85
N ILE A 509 -12.00 -17.90 -17.60
CA ILE A 509 -13.44 -18.11 -17.41
C ILE A 509 -13.97 -18.98 -18.55
N ASN A 510 -13.52 -18.71 -19.77
CA ASN A 510 -13.72 -19.54 -20.95
C ASN A 510 -12.41 -20.27 -21.26
N GLU A 511 -12.33 -21.54 -20.92
CA GLU A 511 -11.11 -22.34 -21.09
C GLU A 511 -10.68 -22.44 -22.56
N ALA A 512 -11.63 -22.48 -23.50
CA ALA A 512 -11.35 -22.59 -24.92
C ALA A 512 -10.73 -21.32 -25.53
N ALA A 513 -11.03 -20.14 -24.96
CA ALA A 513 -10.57 -18.87 -25.53
C ALA A 513 -9.27 -18.35 -24.88
N GLY A 514 -9.10 -18.50 -23.59
CA GLY A 514 -7.99 -17.88 -22.85
C GLY A 514 -7.21 -18.79 -21.90
N GLY A 515 -7.70 -20.01 -21.67
CA GLY A 515 -7.14 -20.94 -20.68
C GLY A 515 -5.68 -21.27 -20.95
N ASP A 516 -5.36 -21.77 -22.12
CA ASP A 516 -4.00 -22.16 -22.51
C ASP A 516 -3.02 -20.99 -22.45
N THR A 517 -3.46 -19.80 -22.83
CA THR A 517 -2.64 -18.57 -22.81
C THR A 517 -2.28 -18.15 -21.39
N ILE A 518 -3.23 -18.18 -20.46
CA ILE A 518 -2.99 -17.83 -19.05
C ILE A 518 -2.11 -18.88 -18.38
N ILE A 519 -2.34 -20.16 -18.65
CA ILE A 519 -1.53 -21.26 -18.13
C ILE A 519 -0.08 -21.14 -18.65
N TYR A 520 0.10 -20.86 -19.94
CA TYR A 520 1.41 -20.62 -20.51
C TYR A 520 2.10 -19.39 -19.87
N ALA A 521 1.39 -18.26 -19.75
CA ALA A 521 1.93 -17.08 -19.10
C ALA A 521 2.33 -17.34 -17.63
N ASN A 522 1.56 -18.13 -16.88
CA ASN A 522 1.92 -18.57 -15.53
C ASN A 522 3.19 -19.42 -15.50
N LYS A 523 3.33 -20.36 -16.45
CA LYS A 523 4.53 -21.20 -16.58
C LYS A 523 5.77 -20.34 -16.83
N GLU A 524 5.73 -19.46 -17.83
CA GLU A 524 6.82 -18.53 -18.15
C GLU A 524 7.14 -17.58 -16.98
N PHE A 525 6.11 -17.09 -16.29
CA PHE A 525 6.27 -16.28 -15.09
C PHE A 525 7.05 -17.02 -13.99
N ARG A 526 6.67 -18.27 -13.68
CA ARG A 526 7.36 -19.08 -12.66
C ARG A 526 8.79 -19.38 -13.04
N LEU A 527 9.05 -19.70 -14.31
CA LEU A 527 10.40 -19.93 -14.83
C LEU A 527 11.28 -18.69 -14.73
N ARG A 528 10.74 -17.52 -15.13
CA ARG A 528 11.41 -16.23 -14.96
C ARG A 528 11.70 -15.93 -13.50
N LEU A 529 10.73 -16.08 -12.62
CA LEU A 529 10.88 -15.82 -11.18
C LEU A 529 11.99 -16.70 -10.59
N LEU A 530 11.96 -18.01 -10.85
CA LEU A 530 12.98 -18.96 -10.39
C LEU A 530 14.40 -18.53 -10.79
N ASN A 531 14.57 -18.00 -12.00
CA ASN A 531 15.86 -17.54 -12.53
C ASN A 531 16.27 -16.14 -12.04
N SER A 532 15.37 -15.37 -11.42
CA SER A 532 15.59 -13.96 -11.04
C SER A 532 15.70 -13.73 -9.53
N LEU A 533 15.64 -14.78 -8.71
CA LEU A 533 15.59 -14.67 -7.24
C LEU A 533 16.90 -14.16 -6.62
N GLN A 534 18.05 -14.30 -7.27
CA GLN A 534 19.31 -13.72 -6.80
C GLN A 534 19.48 -12.24 -7.19
N GLY A 535 18.67 -11.76 -8.13
CA GLY A 535 18.70 -10.39 -8.64
C GLY A 535 17.59 -9.53 -8.02
N PRO A 536 16.61 -9.10 -8.83
CA PRO A 536 15.58 -8.13 -8.40
C PRO A 536 14.69 -8.61 -7.26
N PHE A 537 14.60 -9.91 -7.01
CA PHE A 537 13.72 -10.50 -5.98
C PHE A 537 14.48 -11.11 -4.80
N HIS A 538 15.76 -10.75 -4.60
CA HIS A 538 16.61 -11.33 -3.54
C HIS A 538 16.09 -11.03 -2.12
N ASP A 539 15.37 -9.95 -1.93
CA ASP A 539 14.83 -9.48 -0.65
C ASP A 539 13.32 -9.77 -0.46
N MET A 540 12.69 -10.49 -1.42
CA MET A 540 11.27 -10.87 -1.29
C MET A 540 11.08 -11.88 -0.15
N GLU A 541 9.96 -11.80 0.53
CA GLU A 541 9.59 -12.69 1.62
C GLU A 541 9.54 -14.16 1.15
N PRO A 542 10.21 -15.12 1.83
CA PRO A 542 10.32 -16.51 1.36
C PRO A 542 8.98 -17.22 1.20
N ASP A 543 8.00 -16.94 2.05
CA ASP A 543 6.65 -17.49 1.98
C ASP A 543 5.89 -16.99 0.75
N VAL A 544 6.07 -15.72 0.38
CA VAL A 544 5.53 -15.14 -0.86
C VAL A 544 6.18 -15.79 -2.08
N VAL A 545 7.51 -15.92 -2.10
CA VAL A 545 8.22 -16.60 -3.20
C VAL A 545 7.73 -18.03 -3.35
N ARG A 546 7.58 -18.76 -2.24
CA ARG A 546 7.05 -20.14 -2.24
C ARG A 546 5.67 -20.21 -2.90
N MET A 547 4.77 -19.31 -2.53
CA MET A 547 3.42 -19.27 -3.11
C MET A 547 3.44 -18.91 -4.59
N LEU A 548 4.29 -17.98 -5.01
CA LEU A 548 4.44 -17.59 -6.42
C LEU A 548 5.07 -18.68 -7.29
N LEU A 549 5.95 -19.53 -6.74
CA LEU A 549 6.56 -20.66 -7.44
C LEU A 549 5.69 -21.93 -7.42
N THR A 550 4.66 -21.98 -6.58
CA THR A 550 3.75 -23.13 -6.51
C THR A 550 2.95 -23.24 -7.81
N ASP A 551 2.73 -24.46 -8.23
CA ASP A 551 1.87 -24.76 -9.38
C ASP A 551 0.40 -24.74 -8.95
N TRP A 552 -0.33 -23.79 -9.44
CA TRP A 552 -1.75 -23.62 -9.16
C TRP A 552 -2.68 -24.22 -10.23
N GLY A 553 -2.10 -24.67 -11.34
CA GLY A 553 -2.83 -25.29 -12.46
C GLY A 553 -2.52 -26.76 -12.69
N GLY A 554 -1.72 -27.40 -11.82
CA GLY A 554 -1.33 -28.80 -11.95
C GLY A 554 -0.29 -29.06 -13.04
N GLN A 555 0.42 -28.02 -13.52
CA GLN A 555 1.43 -28.16 -14.58
C GLN A 555 2.84 -27.85 -14.08
N PRO A 556 3.71 -28.85 -13.95
CA PRO A 556 5.12 -28.64 -13.63
C PRO A 556 5.82 -27.83 -14.72
N LEU A 557 6.90 -27.12 -14.33
CA LEU A 557 7.68 -26.32 -15.28
C LEU A 557 8.38 -27.19 -16.31
N ASP A 558 9.04 -28.25 -15.86
CA ASP A 558 9.67 -29.29 -16.71
C ASP A 558 9.63 -30.63 -15.98
N PRO A 559 8.61 -31.47 -16.21
CA PRO A 559 8.48 -32.78 -15.56
C PRO A 559 9.60 -33.77 -15.91
N SER A 560 10.25 -33.58 -17.03
CA SER A 560 11.31 -34.44 -17.53
C SER A 560 12.71 -34.01 -17.07
N TYR A 561 12.84 -32.86 -16.40
CA TYR A 561 14.14 -32.35 -16.02
C TYR A 561 14.86 -33.28 -15.04
N SER A 562 16.11 -33.58 -15.36
CA SER A 562 17.01 -34.38 -14.50
C SER A 562 18.18 -33.51 -14.03
N PRO A 563 18.64 -33.67 -12.78
CA PRO A 563 19.73 -32.85 -12.27
C PRO A 563 21.01 -33.07 -13.08
N ARG A 564 21.59 -31.99 -13.57
CA ARG A 564 22.83 -32.02 -14.39
C ARG A 564 24.03 -31.91 -13.45
N LEU A 565 24.42 -33.04 -12.85
CA LEU A 565 25.50 -33.13 -11.87
C LEU A 565 26.61 -34.03 -12.36
N THR A 566 27.85 -33.62 -12.17
CA THR A 566 29.03 -34.47 -12.36
C THR A 566 29.24 -35.39 -11.15
N ASP A 567 29.99 -36.48 -11.30
CA ASP A 567 30.34 -37.37 -10.18
C ASP A 567 31.02 -36.63 -9.03
N ALA A 568 31.86 -35.65 -9.33
CA ALA A 568 32.50 -34.81 -8.33
C ALA A 568 31.50 -33.96 -7.51
N GLN A 569 30.47 -33.43 -8.18
CA GLN A 569 29.39 -32.68 -7.53
C GLN A 569 28.53 -33.60 -6.65
N VAL A 570 28.18 -34.79 -7.13
CA VAL A 570 27.45 -35.80 -6.35
C VAL A 570 28.25 -36.18 -5.08
N ARG A 571 29.56 -36.44 -5.19
CA ARG A 571 30.42 -36.75 -4.03
C ARG A 571 30.44 -35.61 -3.02
N ARG A 572 30.51 -34.33 -3.46
CA ARG A 572 30.46 -33.16 -2.58
C ARG A 572 29.10 -33.03 -1.88
N LEU A 573 28.00 -33.23 -2.59
CA LEU A 573 26.64 -33.24 -2.03
C LEU A 573 26.47 -34.29 -0.93
N VAL A 574 26.91 -35.52 -1.19
CA VAL A 574 26.85 -36.59 -0.21
C VAL A 574 27.70 -36.27 0.99
N ALA A 575 28.94 -35.81 0.80
CA ALA A 575 29.83 -35.43 1.89
C ALA A 575 29.26 -34.27 2.72
N TYR A 576 28.60 -33.30 2.11
CA TYR A 576 27.90 -32.21 2.80
C TYR A 576 26.73 -32.72 3.64
N SER A 577 25.89 -33.56 3.09
CA SER A 577 24.61 -33.94 3.71
C SER A 577 24.76 -34.99 4.84
N TRP A 578 25.75 -35.90 4.74
CA TRP A 578 26.00 -36.94 5.75
C TRP A 578 27.06 -36.56 6.77
N GLY A 579 27.44 -35.29 6.91
CA GLY A 579 28.33 -34.80 7.97
C GLY A 579 29.81 -34.93 7.64
N GLY A 580 30.20 -35.08 6.38
CA GLY A 580 31.57 -35.02 5.92
C GLY A 580 32.17 -33.59 5.98
N PRO A 581 33.42 -33.43 5.52
CA PRO A 581 34.17 -32.17 5.64
C PRO A 581 33.72 -31.04 4.72
N MET A 582 32.69 -31.27 3.91
CA MET A 582 32.21 -30.25 2.95
C MET A 582 31.33 -29.21 3.62
N THR A 583 31.56 -27.96 3.24
CA THR A 583 30.71 -26.82 3.65
C THR A 583 29.68 -26.50 2.57
N TYR A 584 28.67 -25.68 2.92
CA TYR A 584 27.71 -25.17 1.96
C TYR A 584 28.40 -24.41 0.83
N GLU A 585 29.36 -23.56 1.16
CA GLU A 585 30.07 -22.70 0.20
C GLU A 585 30.83 -23.50 -0.85
N ASN A 586 31.37 -24.65 -0.47
CA ASN A 586 32.07 -25.56 -1.39
C ASN A 586 31.13 -26.46 -2.22
N THR A 587 29.83 -26.41 -1.94
CA THR A 587 28.83 -27.32 -2.54
C THR A 587 27.67 -26.55 -3.17
N THR A 588 27.73 -25.21 -3.15
CA THR A 588 26.62 -24.32 -3.57
C THR A 588 26.14 -24.61 -4.98
N ASP A 589 27.05 -24.83 -5.95
CA ASP A 589 26.73 -25.14 -7.34
C ASP A 589 25.82 -26.37 -7.45
N ALA A 590 26.18 -27.44 -6.78
CA ALA A 590 25.46 -28.71 -6.79
C ALA A 590 24.13 -28.64 -6.01
N ILE A 591 24.12 -27.94 -4.86
CA ILE A 591 22.89 -27.70 -4.09
C ILE A 591 21.90 -26.87 -4.90
N THR A 592 22.38 -25.85 -5.59
CA THR A 592 21.53 -24.99 -6.45
C THR A 592 20.89 -25.80 -7.56
N GLU A 593 21.64 -26.70 -8.20
CA GLU A 593 21.10 -27.57 -9.24
C GLU A 593 20.00 -28.52 -8.71
N LEU A 594 20.19 -29.11 -7.52
CA LEU A 594 19.16 -29.94 -6.90
C LEU A 594 17.89 -29.16 -6.55
N VAL A 595 18.04 -27.97 -5.96
CA VAL A 595 16.90 -27.10 -5.60
C VAL A 595 16.19 -26.63 -6.87
N ARG A 596 16.95 -26.31 -7.93
CA ARG A 596 16.37 -25.97 -9.23
C ARG A 596 15.56 -27.15 -9.80
N THR A 597 16.10 -28.37 -9.74
CA THR A 597 15.41 -29.61 -10.17
C THR A 597 14.09 -29.77 -9.42
N TYR A 598 14.10 -29.56 -8.10
CA TYR A 598 12.89 -29.62 -7.31
C TYR A 598 11.79 -28.68 -7.84
N TYR A 599 12.08 -27.41 -8.07
CA TYR A 599 11.08 -26.46 -8.55
C TYR A 599 10.67 -26.67 -10.01
N LEU A 600 11.55 -27.19 -10.85
CA LEU A 600 11.20 -27.52 -12.25
C LEU A 600 10.23 -28.71 -12.32
N ARG A 601 10.35 -29.67 -11.42
CA ARG A 601 9.51 -30.87 -11.38
C ARG A 601 8.34 -30.81 -10.41
N LYS A 602 8.27 -29.76 -9.59
CA LYS A 602 7.21 -29.60 -8.58
C LYS A 602 5.82 -29.66 -9.23
N GLY A 603 4.93 -30.50 -8.68
CA GLY A 603 3.60 -30.76 -9.25
C GLY A 603 3.49 -32.02 -10.12
N ALA A 604 4.62 -32.67 -10.42
CA ALA A 604 4.65 -33.97 -11.12
C ALA A 604 5.27 -35.05 -10.21
N ASP A 605 6.25 -35.80 -10.77
CA ASP A 605 7.09 -36.72 -9.99
C ASP A 605 8.11 -35.91 -9.16
N SER A 606 7.70 -35.40 -7.99
CA SER A 606 8.53 -34.64 -7.09
C SER A 606 8.24 -35.00 -5.63
N ILE A 607 9.28 -34.88 -4.78
CA ILE A 607 9.12 -35.02 -3.34
C ILE A 607 8.27 -33.86 -2.79
N GLU A 608 7.38 -34.13 -1.86
CA GLU A 608 6.69 -33.11 -1.07
C GLU A 608 7.58 -32.70 0.10
N LEU A 609 8.04 -31.45 0.11
CA LEU A 609 8.75 -30.88 1.22
C LEU A 609 7.79 -30.14 2.16
N PRO A 610 8.00 -30.18 3.50
CA PRO A 610 7.32 -29.30 4.42
C PRO A 610 7.49 -27.83 4.00
N LEU A 611 6.44 -27.02 4.14
CA LEU A 611 6.42 -25.62 3.69
C LEU A 611 7.62 -24.82 4.19
N PHE A 612 7.99 -25.04 5.45
CA PHE A 612 9.14 -24.36 6.05
C PHE A 612 10.49 -24.78 5.43
N TYR A 613 10.64 -26.02 4.99
CA TYR A 613 11.83 -26.47 4.27
C TYR A 613 11.95 -25.79 2.91
N GLU A 614 10.83 -25.57 2.22
CA GLU A 614 10.84 -24.76 1.00
C GLU A 614 11.32 -23.32 1.28
N GLU A 615 10.86 -22.69 2.36
CA GLU A 615 11.30 -21.34 2.74
C GLU A 615 12.80 -21.29 3.06
N VAL A 616 13.36 -22.35 3.66
CA VAL A 616 14.80 -22.47 3.92
C VAL A 616 15.59 -22.49 2.60
N ILE A 617 15.20 -23.32 1.64
CA ILE A 617 15.92 -23.40 0.33
C ILE A 617 15.69 -22.16 -0.53
N ILE A 618 14.53 -21.54 -0.46
CA ILE A 618 14.28 -20.26 -1.13
C ILE A 618 15.23 -19.20 -0.56
N CYS A 619 15.19 -18.99 0.75
CA CYS A 619 15.93 -17.93 1.41
C CYS A 619 17.44 -18.09 1.27
N LYS A 620 17.97 -19.30 1.51
CA LYS A 620 19.41 -19.53 1.52
C LYS A 620 19.99 -19.89 0.15
N VAL A 621 19.29 -20.68 -0.66
CA VAL A 621 19.84 -21.18 -1.93
C VAL A 621 19.39 -20.30 -3.08
N LEU A 622 18.08 -20.12 -3.30
CA LEU A 622 17.57 -19.41 -4.48
C LEU A 622 17.80 -17.88 -4.38
N GLN A 623 17.65 -17.30 -3.19
CA GLN A 623 17.92 -15.86 -2.97
C GLN A 623 19.35 -15.58 -2.56
N ALA A 624 20.17 -16.62 -2.32
CA ALA A 624 21.59 -16.54 -1.95
C ALA A 624 21.88 -15.62 -0.74
N ARG A 625 20.93 -15.47 0.18
CA ARG A 625 21.10 -14.55 1.34
C ARG A 625 22.26 -14.98 2.25
N PRO A 626 23.01 -14.02 2.82
CA PRO A 626 24.01 -14.30 3.84
C PRO A 626 23.42 -15.07 5.04
N TRP A 627 24.18 -15.98 5.66
CA TRP A 627 23.68 -16.81 6.77
C TRP A 627 23.00 -16.03 7.90
N LYS A 628 23.56 -14.88 8.29
CA LYS A 628 23.00 -14.05 9.36
C LYS A 628 21.64 -13.46 8.96
N GLU A 629 21.53 -13.03 7.73
CA GLU A 629 20.30 -12.46 7.19
C GLU A 629 19.23 -13.53 7.00
N ALA A 630 19.56 -14.66 6.37
CA ALA A 630 18.65 -15.78 6.21
C ALA A 630 18.12 -16.30 7.54
N ALA A 631 18.99 -16.43 8.55
CA ALA A 631 18.59 -16.84 9.89
C ALA A 631 17.63 -15.82 10.54
N ARG A 632 17.90 -14.53 10.39
CA ARG A 632 17.03 -13.45 10.89
C ARG A 632 15.64 -13.48 10.23
N VAL A 633 15.61 -13.60 8.90
CA VAL A 633 14.35 -13.64 8.12
C VAL A 633 13.49 -14.83 8.49
N LEU A 634 14.11 -16.01 8.71
CA LEU A 634 13.40 -17.23 9.07
C LEU A 634 13.17 -17.37 10.59
N GLY A 635 13.57 -16.40 11.41
CA GLY A 635 13.41 -16.48 12.87
C GLY A 635 14.26 -17.57 13.54
N LEU A 636 15.39 -17.97 12.94
CA LEU A 636 16.23 -19.07 13.39
C LEU A 636 17.59 -18.63 13.92
N ARG A 637 18.24 -19.53 14.69
CA ARG A 637 19.69 -19.43 14.92
C ARG A 637 20.46 -19.93 13.70
N LYS A 638 21.62 -19.33 13.42
CA LYS A 638 22.46 -19.72 12.27
C LYS A 638 22.76 -21.23 12.25
N SER A 639 23.11 -21.82 13.41
CA SER A 639 23.41 -23.25 13.53
C SER A 639 22.21 -24.13 13.18
N THR A 640 21.02 -23.76 13.62
CA THR A 640 19.76 -24.46 13.29
C THR A 640 19.49 -24.41 11.80
N LEU A 641 19.63 -23.24 11.18
CA LEU A 641 19.45 -23.08 9.73
C LEU A 641 20.42 -23.97 8.93
N MET A 642 21.69 -24.06 9.36
CA MET A 642 22.69 -24.91 8.73
C MET A 642 22.32 -26.39 8.80
N LEU A 643 21.78 -26.86 9.92
CA LEU A 643 21.33 -28.25 10.09
C LEU A 643 20.10 -28.54 9.22
N LEU A 644 19.10 -27.67 9.24
CA LEU A 644 17.90 -27.81 8.42
C LEU A 644 18.24 -27.85 6.92
N LEU A 645 19.12 -26.98 6.46
CA LEU A 645 19.51 -27.01 5.04
C LEU A 645 20.19 -28.34 4.66
N ARG A 646 21.04 -28.91 5.52
CA ARG A 646 21.66 -30.23 5.31
C ARG A 646 20.61 -31.32 5.20
N GLU A 647 19.60 -31.30 6.06
CA GLU A 647 18.51 -32.26 6.07
C GLU A 647 17.69 -32.17 4.78
N VAL A 648 17.30 -30.96 4.35
CA VAL A 648 16.57 -30.78 3.09
C VAL A 648 17.40 -31.28 1.89
N VAL A 649 18.68 -30.92 1.81
CA VAL A 649 19.55 -31.38 0.72
C VAL A 649 19.66 -32.90 0.73
N LYS A 650 19.73 -33.54 1.90
CA LYS A 650 19.74 -34.99 2.03
C LYS A 650 18.48 -35.63 1.44
N LEU A 651 17.30 -35.09 1.77
CA LEU A 651 16.03 -35.55 1.19
C LEU A 651 16.01 -35.43 -0.33
N LEU A 652 16.49 -34.31 -0.88
CA LEU A 652 16.57 -34.11 -2.33
C LEU A 652 17.53 -35.07 -3.01
N ILE A 653 18.67 -35.39 -2.38
CA ILE A 653 19.64 -36.38 -2.89
C ILE A 653 19.00 -37.77 -2.93
N GLN A 654 18.35 -38.19 -1.85
CA GLN A 654 17.69 -39.49 -1.77
C GLN A 654 16.62 -39.65 -2.84
N TYR A 655 15.89 -38.59 -3.13
CA TYR A 655 14.80 -38.63 -4.11
C TYR A 655 15.29 -38.56 -5.58
N TYR A 656 16.12 -37.55 -5.90
CA TYR A 656 16.52 -37.30 -7.32
C TYR A 656 17.76 -38.05 -7.77
N ILE A 657 18.69 -38.39 -6.87
CA ILE A 657 19.93 -39.10 -7.19
C ILE A 657 19.84 -40.57 -6.77
N LYS A 658 18.77 -40.93 -5.99
CA LYS A 658 18.53 -42.29 -5.47
C LYS A 658 19.68 -42.82 -4.61
N TYR A 659 20.38 -41.93 -3.89
CA TYR A 659 21.48 -42.28 -3.03
C TYR A 659 20.96 -42.45 -1.60
N THR A 660 20.96 -43.69 -1.07
CA THR A 660 20.33 -44.03 0.21
C THR A 660 21.31 -44.45 1.30
N GLU A 661 22.55 -44.79 0.93
CA GLU A 661 23.51 -45.34 1.87
C GLU A 661 24.66 -44.36 2.24
N ILE A 662 25.26 -44.52 3.44
CA ILE A 662 26.45 -43.78 3.79
C ILE A 662 27.60 -44.29 2.91
N PRO A 663 28.28 -43.43 2.13
CA PRO A 663 29.36 -43.85 1.27
C PRO A 663 30.47 -44.58 2.04
N GLU A 664 31.00 -45.67 1.46
CA GLU A 664 32.06 -46.44 2.11
C GLU A 664 33.29 -45.57 2.48
N PHE A 665 33.60 -44.53 1.65
CA PHE A 665 34.68 -43.61 1.95
C PHE A 665 34.45 -42.80 3.25
N MET A 666 33.19 -42.54 3.66
CA MET A 666 32.88 -41.88 4.94
C MET A 666 32.94 -42.84 6.14
N ILE A 667 32.70 -44.13 5.90
CA ILE A 667 32.80 -45.16 6.95
C ILE A 667 34.29 -45.31 7.39
N SER A 668 35.22 -45.17 6.46
CA SER A 668 36.65 -45.20 6.75
C SER A 668 37.13 -44.01 7.58
N VAL A 669 36.60 -42.81 7.33
CA VAL A 669 36.94 -41.56 8.11
C VAL A 669 36.45 -41.63 9.53
N THR A 670 35.24 -42.11 9.77
CA THR A 670 34.68 -42.26 11.14
C THR A 670 35.42 -43.32 11.95
N LYS A 671 35.94 -44.35 11.32
CA LYS A 671 36.81 -45.36 11.99
C LYS A 671 38.18 -44.80 12.33
N SER A 672 38.74 -43.89 11.53
CA SER A 672 40.06 -43.28 11.82
C SER A 672 39.98 -42.21 12.91
N GLN A 673 38.89 -41.44 12.97
CA GLN A 673 38.69 -40.43 14.03
C GLN A 673 38.46 -41.05 15.43
N ARG A 674 37.76 -42.20 15.51
CA ARG A 674 37.62 -42.94 16.76
C ARG A 674 38.93 -43.56 17.26
N LYS A 675 39.90 -43.90 16.37
CA LYS A 675 41.23 -44.35 16.75
C LYS A 675 42.20 -43.23 17.16
N GLY A 676 41.92 -41.96 16.80
CA GLY A 676 42.71 -40.78 17.16
C GLY A 676 42.35 -40.15 18.53
N GLN A 677 41.19 -40.51 19.11
CA GLN A 677 40.76 -40.04 20.43
C GLN A 677 41.08 -41.04 21.59
N SER A 678 41.66 -42.17 21.26
CA SER A 678 42.10 -43.18 22.25
C SER A 678 43.64 -43.31 22.34
N ARG A 679 44.34 -42.20 22.05
CA ARG A 679 45.78 -42.04 22.39
C ARG A 679 46.02 -40.78 23.19
#